data_73ec186f9ad37b6a1d9dc1c293c7cfe9
#
_entry.id   73ec186f9ad37b6a1d9dc1c293c7cfe9
#
_cell.length_a   1.000
_cell.length_b   1.000
_cell.length_c   1.000
_cell.angle_alpha   90.00
_cell.angle_beta   90.00
_cell.angle_gamma   90.00
#
_symmetry.space_group_name_H-M   'P 1'
#
loop_
_entity.id
_entity.type
_entity.pdbx_description
1 polymer ?
#
loop_
_entity_poly.entity_id
_entity_poly.type
_entity_poly.pdbx_seq_one_letter_code
_entity_poly.pdbx_strand_id
1 'polypeptide(L)'
;MAEKKNKARSQVSARLNILFLGVFLLFSALILRLGMVQIVQGESYEEELTHVSNQTARIDAPRGLMYDSYGNVVVDNSMELSVTYTNPGNQKAEDILELAIKLSDFIEVDTENLRFRDKQEYWYVTHSEKERKALIEGKKVDDKDEYQTIIDEITEEMVDGYSKEEEQVIAIFTHMLRGTSGTPQRIKQSITEEEAHVLSEHLDKLPNIDLQRDATREYVYGDTLRQLYGSVGSIQSEKVDDYLANGYARSDLVGNSYLELQYENVLRGTKAEISRTSTRTGGEEAESVVEETLGSRGNDLVLSVDMEYQQLLDEAVEKHVMKNRGYYLQQQEGSAYAIVMNPKTGEILAISGFVDPAGEDESYLHPTGAVNNAFEFGSVVKGASVLTGMQEGVVTPDTVVNDQPLHFNGTPEKKSVTSMGPVNMGTALERSSNVYMFEIAMRMGNYTYNSNIPQSQRSLFGLSVANDVLERSRYYFSQFGLGTQTGIDLPHEVTGITGVPQEPGASLDFMIGQFDTYTTLQVGQYASTIANDGVRMRPRLVKEILEPSINGEEATVVKEFAPEVLNEVDMSKDKLDVVQNGFRRVVTGSRGTASSIKTDVPIAAKTGTAEISVAIGEGDNRQVLNGNNQSFIGYAPYDDPEIAFAVIAPKVQIPRGTSYKIAQGIAQDLVNDYFDLQENREGPKSVDSVMDEVDLFENE
;
A
#
# COMPACT_ATOMS: atom_id res chain seq x y z
N MET A 1 -16.21 -93.63 69.83
CA MET A 1 -16.14 -93.45 68.33
C MET A 1 -17.09 -92.35 67.81
N ALA A 2 -18.03 -91.83 68.56
CA ALA A 2 -18.98 -90.79 68.12
C ALA A 2 -18.40 -89.33 68.08
N GLU A 3 -17.50 -88.97 68.98
CA GLU A 3 -16.93 -87.62 69.06
C GLU A 3 -15.99 -87.27 67.92
N LYS A 4 -15.25 -88.24 67.34
CA LYS A 4 -14.36 -87.94 66.20
C LYS A 4 -15.11 -87.68 64.87
N LYS A 5 -16.33 -88.17 64.69
CA LYS A 5 -17.16 -88.00 63.49
C LYS A 5 -17.78 -86.55 63.44
N ASN A 6 -18.10 -85.97 64.59
CA ASN A 6 -18.71 -84.64 64.64
C ASN A 6 -17.64 -83.50 64.39
N LYS A 7 -16.40 -83.70 64.87
CA LYS A 7 -15.32 -82.75 64.59
C LYS A 7 -14.93 -82.74 63.09
N ALA A 8 -14.94 -83.88 62.41
CA ALA A 8 -14.65 -83.96 61.00
C ALA A 8 -15.76 -83.33 60.12
N ARG A 9 -17.04 -83.46 60.49
CA ARG A 9 -18.16 -82.79 59.81
C ARG A 9 -18.18 -81.31 60.02
N SER A 10 -17.85 -80.80 61.21
CA SER A 10 -17.72 -79.36 61.48
C SER A 10 -16.58 -78.70 60.71
N GLN A 11 -15.45 -79.40 60.57
CA GLN A 11 -14.33 -78.92 59.80
C GLN A 11 -14.56 -78.85 58.27
N VAL A 12 -15.32 -79.81 57.74
CA VAL A 12 -15.73 -79.86 56.32
C VAL A 12 -16.72 -78.72 56.05
N SER A 13 -17.72 -78.54 56.93
CA SER A 13 -18.65 -77.40 56.82
C SER A 13 -17.96 -76.03 56.91
N ALA A 14 -17.02 -75.88 57.84
CA ALA A 14 -16.23 -74.59 57.96
C ALA A 14 -15.37 -74.37 56.71
N ARG A 15 -14.70 -75.37 56.15
CA ARG A 15 -13.93 -75.25 54.90
C ARG A 15 -14.84 -74.99 53.71
N LEU A 16 -16.00 -75.55 53.66
CA LEU A 16 -16.98 -75.31 52.57
C LEU A 16 -17.52 -73.86 52.67
N ASN A 17 -17.81 -73.36 53.88
CA ASN A 17 -18.24 -72.01 54.06
C ASN A 17 -17.13 -70.96 53.71
N ILE A 18 -15.89 -71.31 54.02
CA ILE A 18 -14.73 -70.40 53.62
C ILE A 18 -14.58 -70.45 52.11
N LEU A 19 -14.77 -71.60 51.46
CA LEU A 19 -14.75 -71.73 49.99
C LEU A 19 -15.89 -70.91 49.36
N PHE A 20 -17.13 -71.05 49.90
CA PHE A 20 -18.26 -70.28 49.45
C PHE A 20 -18.06 -68.79 49.67
N LEU A 21 -17.49 -68.37 50.81
CA LEU A 21 -17.16 -66.98 51.10
C LEU A 21 -16.10 -66.46 50.10
N GLY A 22 -15.09 -67.28 49.79
CA GLY A 22 -14.07 -66.94 48.79
C GLY A 22 -14.67 -66.74 47.39
N VAL A 23 -15.52 -67.64 46.96
CA VAL A 23 -16.24 -67.58 45.67
C VAL A 23 -17.18 -66.35 45.65
N PHE A 24 -17.90 -66.11 46.78
CA PHE A 24 -18.77 -64.90 46.87
C PHE A 24 -17.98 -63.65 46.79
N LEU A 25 -16.83 -63.52 47.46
CA LEU A 25 -15.95 -62.29 47.39
C LEU A 25 -15.40 -62.12 45.97
N LEU A 26 -14.98 -63.20 45.30
CA LEU A 26 -14.52 -63.13 43.90
C LEU A 26 -15.61 -62.64 42.94
N PHE A 27 -16.83 -63.22 43.10
CA PHE A 27 -17.99 -62.82 42.30
C PHE A 27 -18.41 -61.40 42.57
N SER A 28 -18.40 -60.97 43.87
CA SER A 28 -18.67 -59.58 44.25
C SER A 28 -17.61 -58.60 43.67
N ALA A 29 -16.35 -59.00 43.68
CA ALA A 29 -15.25 -58.18 43.08
C ALA A 29 -15.40 -58.07 41.53
N LEU A 30 -15.86 -59.18 40.90
CA LEU A 30 -16.13 -59.22 39.45
C LEU A 30 -17.34 -58.35 39.11
N ILE A 31 -18.41 -58.37 39.88
CA ILE A 31 -19.59 -57.50 39.68
C ILE A 31 -19.23 -56.03 39.92
N LEU A 32 -18.46 -55.74 40.97
CA LEU A 32 -17.98 -54.37 41.24
C LEU A 32 -17.08 -53.84 40.11
N ARG A 33 -16.17 -54.69 39.60
CA ARG A 33 -15.32 -54.35 38.47
C ARG A 33 -16.15 -54.15 37.18
N LEU A 34 -17.13 -54.99 36.93
CA LEU A 34 -18.03 -54.85 35.79
C LEU A 34 -18.87 -53.58 35.90
N GLY A 35 -19.40 -53.26 37.10
CA GLY A 35 -20.12 -52.01 37.35
C GLY A 35 -19.21 -50.77 37.18
N MET A 36 -17.95 -50.85 37.63
CA MET A 36 -16.99 -49.78 37.45
C MET A 36 -16.66 -49.55 35.95
N VAL A 37 -16.47 -50.61 35.18
CA VAL A 37 -16.23 -50.54 33.73
C VAL A 37 -17.48 -50.04 32.98
N GLN A 38 -18.66 -50.50 33.35
CA GLN A 38 -19.90 -50.14 32.65
C GLN A 38 -20.47 -48.78 33.04
N ILE A 39 -20.34 -48.35 34.32
CA ILE A 39 -20.99 -47.14 34.80
C ILE A 39 -19.98 -45.95 34.88
N VAL A 40 -18.74 -46.20 35.29
CA VAL A 40 -17.74 -45.11 35.48
C VAL A 40 -16.83 -44.92 34.28
N GLN A 41 -16.55 -46.00 33.55
CA GLN A 41 -15.70 -45.96 32.35
C GLN A 41 -16.48 -46.17 31.04
N GLY A 42 -17.80 -46.40 31.12
CA GLY A 42 -18.65 -46.62 29.97
C GLY A 42 -18.65 -45.45 29.01
N GLU A 43 -18.80 -44.24 29.54
CA GLU A 43 -18.71 -42.99 28.74
C GLU A 43 -17.35 -42.84 28.05
N SER A 44 -16.24 -43.11 28.73
CA SER A 44 -14.91 -43.02 28.15
C SER A 44 -14.62 -44.07 27.08
N TYR A 45 -15.19 -45.29 27.22
CA TYR A 45 -15.11 -46.34 26.20
C TYR A 45 -16.08 -46.08 25.04
N GLU A 46 -17.20 -45.39 25.28
CA GLU A 46 -18.14 -44.96 24.25
C GLU A 46 -17.53 -43.81 23.45
N GLU A 47 -16.83 -42.85 24.11
CA GLU A 47 -16.03 -41.80 23.44
C GLU A 47 -14.85 -42.39 22.65
N GLU A 48 -14.15 -43.40 23.16
CA GLU A 48 -13.03 -44.07 22.50
C GLU A 48 -13.48 -44.94 21.29
N LEU A 49 -14.72 -45.43 21.31
CA LEU A 49 -15.34 -46.21 20.23
C LEU A 49 -16.04 -45.32 19.18
N THR A 50 -16.38 -44.10 19.54
CA THR A 50 -16.99 -43.11 18.63
C THR A 50 -15.92 -42.12 18.15
N HIS A 51 -15.11 -42.56 17.23
CA HIS A 51 -14.24 -41.61 16.53
C HIS A 51 -15.09 -40.76 15.58
N VAL A 52 -15.43 -39.54 16.00
CA VAL A 52 -16.00 -38.52 15.12
C VAL A 52 -14.84 -37.90 14.38
N SER A 53 -14.72 -38.16 13.10
CA SER A 53 -13.78 -37.48 12.22
C SER A 53 -14.54 -36.37 11.50
N ASN A 54 -14.26 -35.13 11.85
CA ASN A 54 -14.75 -33.98 11.11
C ASN A 54 -13.70 -33.59 10.06
N GLN A 55 -14.04 -33.74 8.81
CA GLN A 55 -13.28 -33.23 7.68
C GLN A 55 -14.04 -32.04 7.13
N THR A 56 -13.46 -30.85 7.27
CA THR A 56 -14.00 -29.59 6.70
C THR A 56 -13.13 -29.19 5.53
N ALA A 57 -13.70 -29.22 4.32
CA ALA A 57 -13.09 -28.62 3.15
C ALA A 57 -13.62 -27.18 3.01
N ARG A 58 -12.73 -26.23 2.81
CA ARG A 58 -13.07 -24.83 2.55
C ARG A 58 -12.72 -24.50 1.11
N ILE A 59 -13.67 -23.88 0.41
CA ILE A 59 -13.47 -23.38 -0.95
C ILE A 59 -13.40 -21.87 -0.87
N ASP A 60 -12.30 -21.29 -1.35
CA ASP A 60 -12.10 -19.85 -1.36
C ASP A 60 -13.14 -19.17 -2.27
N ALA A 61 -13.69 -18.06 -1.80
CA ALA A 61 -14.60 -17.22 -2.58
C ALA A 61 -13.81 -16.22 -3.41
N PRO A 62 -14.27 -15.88 -4.63
CA PRO A 62 -13.71 -14.76 -5.38
C PRO A 62 -13.85 -13.46 -4.59
N ARG A 63 -12.88 -12.58 -4.73
CA ARG A 63 -12.93 -11.25 -4.12
C ARG A 63 -13.93 -10.35 -4.86
N GLY A 64 -14.43 -9.30 -4.20
CA GLY A 64 -15.21 -8.25 -4.83
C GLY A 64 -14.46 -7.58 -5.97
N LEU A 65 -15.18 -7.10 -6.96
CA LEU A 65 -14.63 -6.35 -8.09
C LEU A 65 -14.37 -4.90 -7.70
N MET A 66 -13.57 -4.21 -8.52
CA MET A 66 -13.47 -2.75 -8.43
C MET A 66 -13.93 -2.14 -9.75
N TYR A 67 -14.75 -1.11 -9.65
CA TYR A 67 -15.29 -0.35 -10.79
C TYR A 67 -14.78 1.09 -10.73
N ASP A 68 -14.63 1.72 -11.87
CA ASP A 68 -14.43 3.17 -11.95
C ASP A 68 -15.74 3.94 -11.67
N SER A 69 -15.68 5.27 -11.75
CA SER A 69 -16.84 6.14 -11.50
C SER A 69 -17.95 6.04 -12.56
N TYR A 70 -17.68 5.40 -13.69
CA TYR A 70 -18.61 5.17 -14.81
C TYR A 70 -19.09 3.72 -14.91
N GLY A 71 -18.66 2.86 -14.00
CA GLY A 71 -19.07 1.45 -13.95
C GLY A 71 -18.23 0.51 -14.81
N ASN A 72 -17.08 0.97 -15.33
CA ASN A 72 -16.13 0.09 -16.00
C ASN A 72 -15.40 -0.75 -14.96
N VAL A 73 -15.25 -2.07 -15.20
CA VAL A 73 -14.48 -2.96 -14.33
C VAL A 73 -13.00 -2.60 -14.46
N VAL A 74 -12.34 -2.29 -13.35
CA VAL A 74 -10.92 -1.95 -13.30
C VAL A 74 -10.08 -3.06 -12.67
N VAL A 75 -10.65 -3.82 -11.72
CA VAL A 75 -10.05 -5.03 -11.17
C VAL A 75 -11.08 -6.14 -11.16
N ASP A 76 -10.79 -7.20 -11.87
CA ASP A 76 -11.60 -8.42 -11.97
C ASP A 76 -10.93 -9.61 -11.28
N ASN A 77 -11.50 -10.79 -11.40
CA ASN A 77 -10.94 -12.06 -10.97
C ASN A 77 -10.79 -13.01 -12.16
N SER A 78 -9.58 -13.42 -12.45
CA SER A 78 -9.32 -14.57 -13.30
C SER A 78 -9.38 -15.85 -12.50
N MET A 79 -10.05 -16.88 -13.04
CA MET A 79 -10.14 -18.18 -12.40
C MET A 79 -9.05 -19.10 -12.95
N GLU A 80 -8.07 -19.39 -12.14
CA GLU A 80 -6.89 -20.14 -12.51
C GLU A 80 -6.75 -21.41 -11.65
N LEU A 81 -5.90 -22.34 -12.07
CA LEU A 81 -5.56 -23.52 -11.29
C LEU A 81 -4.25 -23.29 -10.54
N SER A 82 -4.21 -23.72 -9.29
CA SER A 82 -3.03 -23.72 -8.42
C SER A 82 -2.69 -25.13 -7.97
N VAL A 83 -1.40 -25.41 -7.85
CA VAL A 83 -0.89 -26.64 -7.25
C VAL A 83 -0.80 -26.45 -5.76
N THR A 84 -1.45 -27.32 -5.00
CA THR A 84 -1.42 -27.31 -3.53
C THR A 84 -0.79 -28.58 -2.97
N TYR A 85 -0.17 -28.44 -1.80
CA TYR A 85 0.33 -29.55 -1.00
C TYR A 85 -0.30 -29.51 0.39
N THR A 86 -0.83 -30.64 0.87
CA THR A 86 -1.37 -30.77 2.22
C THR A 86 -0.47 -31.64 3.08
N ASN A 87 0.24 -31.01 4.03
CA ASN A 87 1.10 -31.76 4.94
C ASN A 87 0.29 -32.62 5.89
N PRO A 88 0.41 -33.98 5.89
CA PRO A 88 -0.34 -34.85 6.79
C PRO A 88 0.15 -34.82 8.26
N GLY A 89 1.19 -34.03 8.57
CA GLY A 89 1.66 -33.80 9.95
C GLY A 89 2.67 -34.81 10.49
N ASN A 90 2.96 -35.88 9.77
CA ASN A 90 3.90 -36.92 10.20
C ASN A 90 5.00 -37.27 9.20
N GLN A 91 5.15 -36.43 8.16
CA GLN A 91 6.21 -36.57 7.16
C GLN A 91 7.54 -35.99 7.65
N LYS A 92 8.62 -36.68 7.27
CA LYS A 92 9.98 -36.17 7.48
C LYS A 92 10.37 -35.21 6.35
N ALA A 93 11.31 -34.34 6.62
CA ALA A 93 11.81 -33.39 5.62
C ALA A 93 12.41 -34.10 4.39
N GLU A 94 13.01 -35.27 4.58
CA GLU A 94 13.55 -36.09 3.50
C GLU A 94 12.43 -36.64 2.56
N ASP A 95 11.27 -37.02 3.12
CA ASP A 95 10.11 -37.49 2.33
C ASP A 95 9.49 -36.33 1.54
N ILE A 96 9.44 -35.15 2.14
CA ILE A 96 8.96 -33.91 1.49
C ILE A 96 9.90 -33.53 0.34
N LEU A 97 11.22 -33.63 0.56
CA LEU A 97 12.21 -33.35 -0.48
C LEU A 97 12.07 -34.32 -1.67
N GLU A 98 11.88 -35.62 -1.42
CA GLU A 98 11.67 -36.60 -2.48
C GLU A 98 10.42 -36.27 -3.32
N LEU A 99 9.35 -35.81 -2.66
CA LEU A 99 8.15 -35.36 -3.33
C LEU A 99 8.36 -34.06 -4.12
N ALA A 100 9.14 -33.09 -3.57
CA ALA A 100 9.48 -31.86 -4.25
C ALA A 100 10.30 -32.10 -5.52
N ILE A 101 11.26 -33.06 -5.47
CA ILE A 101 12.01 -33.51 -6.66
C ILE A 101 11.09 -34.07 -7.72
N LYS A 102 10.11 -34.91 -7.33
CA LYS A 102 9.16 -35.46 -8.31
C LYS A 102 8.23 -34.40 -8.89
N LEU A 103 7.83 -33.41 -8.07
CA LEU A 103 6.93 -32.35 -8.50
C LEU A 103 7.63 -31.37 -9.47
N SER A 104 8.95 -31.12 -9.28
CA SER A 104 9.72 -30.25 -10.16
C SER A 104 9.84 -30.75 -11.61
N ASP A 105 9.53 -32.04 -11.88
CA ASP A 105 9.46 -32.58 -13.24
C ASP A 105 8.19 -32.13 -13.98
N PHE A 106 7.19 -31.57 -13.27
CA PHE A 106 5.88 -31.26 -13.83
C PHE A 106 5.52 -29.78 -13.79
N ILE A 107 6.16 -28.99 -12.91
CA ILE A 107 5.87 -27.56 -12.78
C ILE A 107 7.15 -26.74 -12.66
N GLU A 108 7.15 -25.52 -13.19
CA GLU A 108 8.19 -24.52 -12.96
C GLU A 108 7.69 -23.48 -11.95
N VAL A 109 8.52 -23.14 -10.96
CA VAL A 109 8.20 -22.10 -9.94
C VAL A 109 9.19 -20.96 -10.03
N ASP A 110 8.79 -19.78 -9.56
CA ASP A 110 9.69 -18.62 -9.46
C ASP A 110 10.80 -18.87 -8.43
N THR A 111 12.05 -18.67 -8.85
CA THR A 111 13.26 -18.85 -8.03
C THR A 111 13.94 -17.54 -7.66
N GLU A 112 13.48 -16.37 -8.16
CA GLU A 112 14.12 -15.08 -7.93
C GLU A 112 14.09 -14.66 -6.44
N ASN A 113 13.10 -15.14 -5.71
CA ASN A 113 12.86 -14.80 -4.30
C ASN A 113 13.38 -15.83 -3.29
N LEU A 114 14.28 -16.75 -3.71
CA LEU A 114 14.90 -17.71 -2.80
C LEU A 114 15.78 -17.02 -1.77
N ARG A 115 15.45 -17.21 -0.49
CA ARG A 115 16.24 -16.66 0.61
C ARG A 115 17.43 -17.56 0.92
N PHE A 116 18.48 -16.99 1.49
CA PHE A 116 19.64 -17.74 1.96
C PHE A 116 19.23 -18.88 2.90
N ARG A 117 18.26 -18.64 3.82
CA ARG A 117 17.73 -19.65 4.72
C ARG A 117 17.12 -20.85 3.99
N ASP A 118 16.48 -20.64 2.88
CA ASP A 118 15.85 -21.70 2.09
C ASP A 118 16.92 -22.65 1.50
N LYS A 119 18.04 -22.10 1.06
CA LYS A 119 19.20 -22.86 0.59
C LYS A 119 19.91 -23.61 1.74
N GLN A 120 19.95 -23.03 2.95
CA GLN A 120 20.49 -23.70 4.14
C GLN A 120 19.64 -24.91 4.55
N GLU A 121 18.30 -24.81 4.53
CA GLU A 121 17.39 -25.92 4.82
C GLU A 121 17.57 -27.09 3.84
N TYR A 122 17.67 -26.76 2.55
CA TYR A 122 17.95 -27.76 1.52
C TYR A 122 19.31 -28.44 1.73
N TRP A 123 20.35 -27.66 2.01
CA TRP A 123 21.67 -28.21 2.33
C TRP A 123 21.59 -29.15 3.54
N TYR A 124 20.89 -28.74 4.60
CA TYR A 124 20.74 -29.56 5.80
C TYR A 124 20.09 -30.90 5.51
N VAL A 125 19.05 -30.95 4.70
CA VAL A 125 18.33 -32.20 4.41
C VAL A 125 19.10 -33.10 3.44
N THR A 126 19.86 -32.53 2.49
CA THR A 126 20.60 -33.30 1.48
C THR A 126 21.91 -33.88 2.00
N HIS A 127 22.46 -33.36 3.11
CA HIS A 127 23.74 -33.84 3.65
C HIS A 127 23.54 -34.85 4.79
N SER A 128 24.50 -35.78 4.91
CA SER A 128 24.44 -36.83 5.93
C SER A 128 24.61 -36.25 7.35
N GLU A 129 24.11 -36.97 8.36
CA GLU A 129 24.30 -36.59 9.78
C GLU A 129 25.77 -36.36 10.15
N LYS A 130 26.68 -37.12 9.54
CA LYS A 130 28.13 -36.96 9.77
C LYS A 130 28.65 -35.63 9.24
N GLU A 131 28.21 -35.20 8.08
CA GLU A 131 28.60 -33.91 7.47
C GLU A 131 27.98 -32.75 8.24
N ARG A 132 26.72 -32.86 8.64
CA ARG A 132 26.04 -31.86 9.49
C ARG A 132 26.78 -31.67 10.83
N LYS A 133 27.12 -32.77 11.53
CA LYS A 133 27.84 -32.72 12.82
C LYS A 133 29.27 -32.24 12.70
N ALA A 134 29.91 -32.41 11.56
CA ALA A 134 31.27 -31.89 11.33
C ALA A 134 31.32 -30.35 11.41
N LEU A 135 30.24 -29.64 11.08
CA LEU A 135 30.17 -28.18 11.17
C LEU A 135 30.21 -27.63 12.60
N ILE A 136 29.72 -28.43 13.55
CA ILE A 136 29.69 -28.06 14.97
C ILE A 136 30.73 -28.82 15.82
N GLU A 137 31.67 -29.52 15.18
CA GLU A 137 32.71 -30.27 15.88
C GLU A 137 33.54 -29.36 16.80
N GLY A 138 33.61 -29.73 18.09
CA GLY A 138 34.28 -28.93 19.12
C GLY A 138 33.45 -27.85 19.80
N LYS A 139 32.19 -27.62 19.37
CA LYS A 139 31.24 -26.74 20.06
C LYS A 139 30.47 -27.52 21.12
N LYS A 140 30.18 -26.85 22.25
CA LYS A 140 29.24 -27.42 23.26
C LYS A 140 27.84 -26.97 22.88
N VAL A 141 27.05 -27.87 22.30
CA VAL A 141 25.70 -27.60 21.85
C VAL A 141 24.75 -28.57 22.57
N ASP A 142 23.65 -28.07 23.12
CA ASP A 142 22.58 -28.91 23.69
C ASP A 142 21.77 -29.52 22.55
N ASP A 143 21.26 -30.75 22.75
CA ASP A 143 20.46 -31.47 21.72
C ASP A 143 19.27 -30.65 21.16
N LYS A 144 18.76 -29.71 21.95
CA LYS A 144 17.65 -28.83 21.53
C LYS A 144 18.06 -27.74 20.54
N ASP A 145 19.34 -27.34 20.59
CA ASP A 145 19.88 -26.23 19.78
C ASP A 145 20.75 -26.75 18.62
N GLU A 146 20.93 -28.10 18.52
CA GLU A 146 21.80 -28.72 17.52
C GLU A 146 21.41 -28.31 16.10
N TYR A 147 20.14 -28.42 15.77
CA TYR A 147 19.62 -28.05 14.44
C TYR A 147 19.93 -26.57 14.11
N GLN A 148 19.53 -25.63 14.97
CA GLN A 148 19.73 -24.22 14.71
C GLN A 148 21.22 -23.86 14.61
N THR A 149 22.06 -24.47 15.47
CA THR A 149 23.50 -24.25 15.44
C THR A 149 24.12 -24.73 14.13
N ILE A 150 23.70 -25.89 13.62
CA ILE A 150 24.17 -26.39 12.32
C ILE A 150 23.76 -25.45 11.19
N ILE A 151 22.51 -25.00 11.17
CA ILE A 151 22.00 -24.07 10.14
C ILE A 151 22.80 -22.77 10.15
N ASP A 152 23.09 -22.22 11.33
CA ASP A 152 23.85 -20.97 11.47
C ASP A 152 25.32 -21.08 11.02
N GLU A 153 25.87 -22.31 10.96
CA GLU A 153 27.22 -22.56 10.45
C GLU A 153 27.29 -22.81 8.93
N ILE A 154 26.17 -22.99 8.26
CA ILE A 154 26.13 -23.13 6.81
C ILE A 154 26.37 -21.75 6.17
N THR A 155 27.48 -21.58 5.48
CA THR A 155 27.90 -20.30 4.89
C THR A 155 27.36 -20.15 3.45
N GLU A 156 27.38 -18.91 2.94
CA GLU A 156 27.00 -18.64 1.54
C GLU A 156 27.83 -19.46 0.55
N GLU A 157 29.13 -19.61 0.79
CA GLU A 157 30.02 -20.40 -0.07
C GLU A 157 29.62 -21.89 -0.18
N MET A 158 28.93 -22.43 0.85
CA MET A 158 28.48 -23.82 0.86
C MET A 158 27.20 -24.04 0.07
N VAL A 159 26.43 -22.99 -0.16
CA VAL A 159 25.13 -23.01 -0.85
C VAL A 159 25.14 -22.18 -2.15
N ASP A 160 26.28 -21.65 -2.50
CA ASP A 160 26.51 -20.96 -3.76
C ASP A 160 26.76 -21.97 -4.90
N GLY A 161 26.15 -21.74 -6.05
CA GLY A 161 26.37 -22.56 -7.25
C GLY A 161 25.39 -23.70 -7.45
N TYR A 162 24.23 -23.70 -6.80
CA TYR A 162 23.13 -24.61 -7.20
C TYR A 162 22.71 -24.35 -8.65
N SER A 163 22.41 -25.43 -9.37
CA SER A 163 21.87 -25.34 -10.72
C SER A 163 20.43 -24.77 -10.72
N LYS A 164 19.93 -24.32 -11.85
CA LYS A 164 18.55 -23.86 -11.96
C LYS A 164 17.54 -24.94 -11.57
N GLU A 165 17.82 -26.18 -11.91
CA GLU A 165 16.99 -27.33 -11.54
C GLU A 165 16.98 -27.55 -10.02
N GLU A 166 18.14 -27.41 -9.36
CA GLU A 166 18.21 -27.48 -7.90
C GLU A 166 17.47 -26.29 -7.26
N GLU A 167 17.58 -25.09 -7.79
CA GLU A 167 16.85 -23.92 -7.26
C GLU A 167 15.31 -24.09 -7.40
N GLN A 168 14.83 -24.74 -8.47
CA GLN A 168 13.42 -25.13 -8.61
C GLN A 168 13.00 -26.09 -7.49
N VAL A 169 13.80 -27.12 -7.24
CA VAL A 169 13.53 -28.07 -6.15
C VAL A 169 13.54 -27.39 -4.80
N ILE A 170 14.51 -26.47 -4.54
CA ILE A 170 14.60 -25.72 -3.29
C ILE A 170 13.34 -24.86 -3.08
N ALA A 171 12.85 -24.18 -4.12
CA ALA A 171 11.65 -23.37 -4.05
C ALA A 171 10.41 -24.22 -3.69
N ILE A 172 10.18 -25.31 -4.40
CA ILE A 172 9.07 -26.23 -4.15
C ILE A 172 9.17 -26.81 -2.73
N PHE A 173 10.33 -27.35 -2.36
CA PHE A 173 10.58 -27.95 -1.05
C PHE A 173 10.30 -26.97 0.09
N THR A 174 10.77 -25.75 -0.03
CA THR A 174 10.56 -24.71 0.98
C THR A 174 9.10 -24.33 1.12
N HIS A 175 8.37 -24.20 0.00
CA HIS A 175 6.94 -23.97 0.03
C HIS A 175 6.20 -25.08 0.77
N MET A 176 6.56 -26.35 0.51
CA MET A 176 5.97 -27.52 1.17
C MET A 176 6.28 -27.57 2.68
N LEU A 177 7.51 -27.22 3.09
CA LEU A 177 7.93 -27.19 4.50
C LEU A 177 7.19 -26.14 5.32
N ARG A 178 6.83 -25.01 4.72
CA ARG A 178 6.08 -23.92 5.40
C ARG A 178 4.63 -24.30 5.67
N GLY A 179 4.12 -25.36 5.06
CA GLY A 179 2.74 -25.79 5.20
C GLY A 179 2.39 -26.23 6.61
N THR A 180 1.27 -25.72 7.13
CA THR A 180 0.70 -26.19 8.39
C THR A 180 0.03 -27.56 8.18
N SER A 181 0.20 -28.48 9.14
CA SER A 181 -0.41 -29.81 9.06
C SER A 181 -1.93 -29.73 8.82
N GLY A 182 -2.39 -30.50 7.84
CA GLY A 182 -3.80 -30.59 7.48
C GLY A 182 -4.38 -29.40 6.71
N THR A 183 -3.54 -28.40 6.37
CA THR A 183 -3.96 -27.23 5.59
C THR A 183 -3.31 -27.25 4.22
N PRO A 184 -4.06 -27.12 3.10
CA PRO A 184 -3.48 -27.00 1.78
C PRO A 184 -2.58 -25.76 1.69
N GLN A 185 -1.33 -25.96 1.29
CA GLN A 185 -0.35 -24.92 1.03
C GLN A 185 -0.16 -24.77 -0.47
N ARG A 186 -0.31 -23.57 -0.99
CA ARG A 186 -0.06 -23.29 -2.42
C ARG A 186 1.42 -23.37 -2.73
N ILE A 187 1.77 -24.20 -3.69
CA ILE A 187 3.15 -24.37 -4.20
C ILE A 187 3.36 -23.47 -5.42
N LYS A 188 2.42 -23.47 -6.35
CA LYS A 188 2.40 -22.61 -7.52
C LYS A 188 0.99 -22.14 -7.78
N GLN A 189 0.81 -20.84 -7.96
CA GLN A 189 -0.42 -20.24 -8.45
C GLN A 189 -0.35 -20.10 -9.97
N SER A 190 -1.51 -20.01 -10.63
CA SER A 190 -1.59 -19.69 -12.06
C SER A 190 -0.80 -20.67 -12.95
N ILE A 191 -1.07 -21.97 -12.77
CA ILE A 191 -0.42 -22.99 -13.61
C ILE A 191 -0.97 -22.94 -15.04
N THR A 192 -0.10 -23.21 -16.02
CA THR A 192 -0.50 -23.28 -17.41
C THR A 192 -1.45 -24.48 -17.68
N GLU A 193 -2.22 -24.40 -18.75
CA GLU A 193 -3.09 -25.54 -19.15
C GLU A 193 -2.28 -26.81 -19.42
N GLU A 194 -1.06 -26.68 -19.97
CA GLU A 194 -0.17 -27.81 -20.21
C GLU A 194 0.30 -28.43 -18.91
N GLU A 195 0.74 -27.64 -17.93
CA GLU A 195 1.13 -28.12 -16.60
C GLU A 195 -0.06 -28.77 -15.89
N ALA A 196 -1.25 -28.16 -15.94
CA ALA A 196 -2.45 -28.72 -15.34
C ALA A 196 -2.83 -30.07 -15.96
N HIS A 197 -2.73 -30.20 -17.27
CA HIS A 197 -3.03 -31.45 -17.97
C HIS A 197 -2.05 -32.56 -17.58
N VAL A 198 -0.74 -32.27 -17.68
CA VAL A 198 0.31 -33.26 -17.33
C VAL A 198 0.24 -33.65 -15.85
N LEU A 199 0.06 -32.68 -14.95
CA LEU A 199 -0.02 -32.92 -13.51
C LEU A 199 -1.26 -33.76 -13.16
N SER A 200 -2.43 -33.48 -13.76
CA SER A 200 -3.68 -34.21 -13.50
C SER A 200 -3.57 -35.70 -13.84
N GLU A 201 -2.79 -36.08 -14.83
CA GLU A 201 -2.53 -37.47 -15.21
C GLU A 201 -1.60 -38.20 -14.25
N HIS A 202 -0.90 -37.49 -13.37
CA HIS A 202 0.13 -38.03 -12.47
C HIS A 202 -0.15 -37.81 -10.98
N LEU A 203 -1.32 -37.23 -10.62
CA LEU A 203 -1.69 -37.00 -9.22
C LEU A 203 -1.69 -38.28 -8.37
N ASP A 204 -1.99 -39.45 -8.95
CA ASP A 204 -1.92 -40.74 -8.29
C ASP A 204 -0.52 -41.09 -7.77
N LYS A 205 0.55 -40.51 -8.34
CA LYS A 205 1.97 -40.68 -7.96
C LYS A 205 2.50 -39.61 -7.04
N LEU A 206 1.72 -38.54 -6.81
CA LEU A 206 2.10 -37.34 -6.06
C LEU A 206 1.20 -37.23 -4.81
N PRO A 207 1.48 -37.97 -3.75
CA PRO A 207 0.62 -38.01 -2.56
C PRO A 207 0.52 -36.60 -1.92
N ASN A 208 -0.70 -36.24 -1.52
CA ASN A 208 -1.00 -34.93 -0.88
C ASN A 208 -0.79 -33.71 -1.77
N ILE A 209 -0.55 -33.88 -3.06
CA ILE A 209 -0.61 -32.82 -4.08
C ILE A 209 -2.02 -32.82 -4.68
N ASP A 210 -2.57 -31.62 -4.88
CA ASP A 210 -3.88 -31.45 -5.50
C ASP A 210 -3.90 -30.21 -6.40
N LEU A 211 -4.88 -30.14 -7.31
CA LEU A 211 -5.16 -28.98 -8.15
C LEU A 211 -6.38 -28.25 -7.57
N GLN A 212 -6.18 -27.02 -7.15
CA GLN A 212 -7.22 -26.16 -6.60
C GLN A 212 -7.55 -25.03 -7.57
N ARG A 213 -8.83 -24.69 -7.71
CA ARG A 213 -9.24 -23.46 -8.41
C ARG A 213 -9.03 -22.29 -7.49
N ASP A 214 -8.25 -21.33 -7.93
CA ASP A 214 -7.98 -20.06 -7.26
C ASP A 214 -8.53 -18.91 -8.10
N ALA A 215 -8.94 -17.85 -7.42
CA ALA A 215 -9.27 -16.58 -8.06
C ALA A 215 -8.09 -15.64 -7.87
N THR A 216 -7.41 -15.30 -8.96
CA THR A 216 -6.34 -14.30 -8.99
C THR A 216 -6.89 -12.96 -9.45
N ARG A 217 -6.21 -11.86 -9.13
CA ARG A 217 -6.62 -10.52 -9.56
C ARG A 217 -6.19 -10.26 -11.00
N GLU A 218 -7.14 -9.81 -11.78
CA GLU A 218 -6.95 -9.35 -13.15
C GLU A 218 -7.09 -7.83 -13.19
N TYR A 219 -6.08 -7.15 -13.76
CA TYR A 219 -6.04 -5.69 -13.88
C TYR A 219 -6.34 -5.31 -15.33
N VAL A 220 -7.61 -4.95 -15.59
CA VAL A 220 -8.15 -4.75 -16.95
C VAL A 220 -7.38 -3.68 -17.73
N TYR A 221 -6.82 -2.70 -17.04
CA TYR A 221 -6.07 -1.59 -17.64
C TYR A 221 -4.56 -1.66 -17.35
N GLY A 222 -4.02 -2.87 -17.18
CA GLY A 222 -2.60 -3.11 -17.00
C GLY A 222 -2.01 -2.39 -15.79
N ASP A 223 -0.98 -1.57 -16.01
CA ASP A 223 -0.26 -0.88 -14.95
C ASP A 223 -0.92 0.42 -14.47
N THR A 224 -1.97 0.89 -15.18
CA THR A 224 -2.74 2.07 -14.78
C THR A 224 -3.34 1.85 -13.39
N LEU A 225 -2.97 2.68 -12.43
CA LEU A 225 -3.37 2.61 -11.01
C LEU A 225 -3.07 1.29 -10.28
N ARG A 226 -2.43 0.31 -10.92
CA ARG A 226 -2.19 -1.03 -10.33
C ARG A 226 -1.60 -0.96 -8.92
N GLN A 227 -0.64 -0.06 -8.70
CA GLN A 227 -0.03 0.11 -7.38
C GLN A 227 -1.03 0.58 -6.32
N LEU A 228 -2.01 1.43 -6.68
CA LEU A 228 -3.03 1.95 -5.76
C LEU A 228 -4.15 0.94 -5.47
N TYR A 229 -4.46 0.04 -6.41
CA TYR A 229 -5.35 -1.08 -6.10
C TYR A 229 -4.73 -1.94 -5.01
N GLY A 230 -3.42 -2.13 -5.04
CA GLY A 230 -2.67 -2.91 -4.08
C GLY A 230 -2.46 -4.35 -4.53
N SER A 231 -1.96 -5.16 -3.62
CA SER A 231 -1.62 -6.56 -3.87
C SER A 231 -2.35 -7.49 -2.92
N VAL A 232 -2.66 -8.69 -3.42
CA VAL A 232 -3.19 -9.80 -2.64
C VAL A 232 -2.09 -10.85 -2.49
N GLY A 233 -1.94 -11.40 -1.30
CA GLY A 233 -0.91 -12.40 -1.03
C GLY A 233 -1.06 -13.04 0.35
N SER A 234 -0.12 -13.89 0.73
CA SER A 234 -0.12 -14.57 2.02
C SER A 234 -0.11 -13.59 3.19
N ILE A 235 -0.70 -14.00 4.30
CA ILE A 235 -0.71 -13.23 5.55
C ILE A 235 0.73 -13.05 6.05
N GLN A 236 1.11 -11.80 6.31
CA GLN A 236 2.42 -11.46 6.88
C GLN A 236 2.57 -12.07 8.28
N SER A 237 3.75 -12.61 8.60
CA SER A 237 4.01 -13.34 9.86
C SER A 237 3.65 -12.56 11.12
N GLU A 238 3.85 -11.23 11.09
CA GLU A 238 3.57 -10.33 12.22
C GLU A 238 2.07 -10.12 12.47
N LYS A 239 1.23 -10.38 11.45
CA LYS A 239 -0.23 -10.15 11.48
C LYS A 239 -1.05 -11.44 11.59
N VAL A 240 -0.40 -12.61 11.58
CA VAL A 240 -1.08 -13.91 11.54
C VAL A 240 -2.09 -14.07 12.69
N ASP A 241 -1.71 -13.72 13.91
CA ASP A 241 -2.58 -13.91 15.08
C ASP A 241 -3.84 -13.01 15.01
N ASP A 242 -3.72 -11.79 14.48
CA ASP A 242 -4.84 -10.88 14.28
C ASP A 242 -5.80 -11.41 13.23
N TYR A 243 -5.29 -11.93 12.11
CA TYR A 243 -6.12 -12.52 11.06
C TYR A 243 -6.82 -13.80 11.53
N LEU A 244 -6.12 -14.70 12.25
CA LEU A 244 -6.72 -15.90 12.83
C LEU A 244 -7.84 -15.56 13.81
N ALA A 245 -7.68 -14.51 14.65
CA ALA A 245 -8.72 -14.04 15.56
C ALA A 245 -9.97 -13.53 14.81
N ASN A 246 -9.80 -13.07 13.56
CA ASN A 246 -10.87 -12.61 12.68
C ASN A 246 -11.42 -13.70 11.73
N GLY A 247 -11.09 -14.97 11.99
CA GLY A 247 -11.66 -16.12 11.28
C GLY A 247 -10.97 -16.48 9.96
N TYR A 248 -9.76 -15.94 9.72
CA TYR A 248 -8.93 -16.36 8.59
C TYR A 248 -8.18 -17.65 8.89
N ALA A 249 -7.85 -18.42 7.87
CA ALA A 249 -6.89 -19.50 7.95
C ALA A 249 -5.47 -18.97 7.61
N ARG A 250 -4.43 -19.70 8.07
CA ARG A 250 -3.03 -19.31 7.78
C ARG A 250 -2.70 -19.32 6.28
N SER A 251 -3.44 -20.12 5.51
CA SER A 251 -3.29 -20.26 4.05
C SER A 251 -4.08 -19.23 3.24
N ASP A 252 -4.85 -18.37 3.90
CA ASP A 252 -5.67 -17.40 3.20
C ASP A 252 -4.81 -16.33 2.53
N LEU A 253 -5.31 -15.88 1.40
CA LEU A 253 -4.78 -14.71 0.71
C LEU A 253 -5.55 -13.47 1.17
N VAL A 254 -4.81 -12.42 1.51
CA VAL A 254 -5.35 -11.17 2.03
C VAL A 254 -4.79 -9.98 1.26
N GLY A 255 -5.50 -8.86 1.30
CA GLY A 255 -4.96 -7.59 0.82
C GLY A 255 -3.76 -7.15 1.66
N ASN A 256 -2.62 -6.93 1.01
CA ASN A 256 -1.36 -6.59 1.66
C ASN A 256 -1.00 -5.11 1.57
N SER A 257 -1.60 -4.37 0.64
CA SER A 257 -1.30 -2.96 0.41
C SER A 257 -2.51 -2.18 -0.14
N TYR A 258 -2.48 -0.88 0.02
CA TYR A 258 -3.40 0.11 -0.51
C TYR A 258 -4.90 -0.25 -0.40
N LEU A 259 -5.68 -0.17 -1.49
CA LEU A 259 -7.14 -0.42 -1.46
C LEU A 259 -7.46 -1.87 -1.07
N GLU A 260 -6.69 -2.85 -1.55
CA GLU A 260 -6.87 -4.26 -1.16
C GLU A 260 -6.73 -4.45 0.35
N LEU A 261 -5.76 -3.78 1.00
CA LEU A 261 -5.58 -3.82 2.46
C LEU A 261 -6.65 -3.00 3.18
N GLN A 262 -6.93 -1.79 2.70
CA GLN A 262 -7.87 -0.87 3.35
C GLN A 262 -9.29 -1.42 3.38
N TYR A 263 -9.69 -2.10 2.31
CA TYR A 263 -11.02 -2.66 2.14
C TYR A 263 -11.05 -4.19 2.20
N GLU A 264 -10.04 -4.82 2.81
CA GLU A 264 -9.94 -6.28 2.95
C GLU A 264 -11.25 -6.91 3.46
N ASN A 265 -11.83 -6.36 4.52
CA ASN A 265 -13.09 -6.88 5.10
C ASN A 265 -14.31 -6.74 4.19
N VAL A 266 -14.24 -5.89 3.18
CA VAL A 266 -15.30 -5.67 2.18
C VAL A 266 -15.09 -6.59 0.99
N LEU A 267 -13.86 -6.61 0.49
CA LEU A 267 -13.48 -7.33 -0.73
C LEU A 267 -13.40 -8.85 -0.53
N ARG A 268 -13.08 -9.33 0.68
CA ARG A 268 -13.06 -10.77 0.95
C ARG A 268 -14.47 -11.32 0.86
N GLY A 269 -14.64 -12.46 0.18
CA GLY A 269 -15.90 -13.21 0.20
C GLY A 269 -16.07 -14.05 1.47
N THR A 270 -17.16 -14.73 1.57
CA THR A 270 -17.37 -15.83 2.52
C THR A 270 -17.08 -17.14 1.85
N LYS A 271 -16.19 -17.96 2.45
CA LYS A 271 -15.83 -19.27 1.91
C LYS A 271 -17.01 -20.22 1.94
N ALA A 272 -17.13 -21.08 0.93
CA ALA A 272 -17.98 -22.25 1.04
C ALA A 272 -17.32 -23.26 1.98
N GLU A 273 -18.07 -23.86 2.89
CA GLU A 273 -17.61 -24.90 3.78
C GLU A 273 -18.39 -26.19 3.52
N ILE A 274 -17.66 -27.27 3.25
CA ILE A 274 -18.21 -28.61 3.14
C ILE A 274 -17.68 -29.38 4.35
N SER A 275 -18.52 -29.58 5.34
CA SER A 275 -18.19 -30.33 6.55
C SER A 275 -18.72 -31.76 6.45
N ARG A 276 -17.83 -32.74 6.44
CA ARG A 276 -18.16 -34.15 6.47
C ARG A 276 -17.90 -34.71 7.86
N THR A 277 -18.97 -34.98 8.60
CA THR A 277 -18.90 -35.66 9.88
C THR A 277 -19.10 -37.14 9.67
N SER A 278 -18.06 -37.94 9.81
CA SER A 278 -18.16 -39.40 9.79
C SER A 278 -18.04 -39.96 11.21
N THR A 279 -19.07 -40.70 11.65
CA THR A 279 -19.08 -41.35 12.95
C THR A 279 -18.72 -42.81 12.73
N ARG A 280 -17.65 -43.34 13.35
CA ARG A 280 -17.32 -44.76 13.39
C ARG A 280 -17.81 -45.33 14.71
N THR A 281 -18.77 -46.25 14.66
CA THR A 281 -19.21 -47.02 15.83
C THR A 281 -18.89 -48.51 15.58
N GLY A 282 -17.96 -49.07 16.40
CA GLY A 282 -17.68 -50.51 16.38
C GLY A 282 -16.98 -51.05 15.13
N GLY A 283 -16.29 -50.22 14.33
CA GLY A 283 -15.50 -50.65 13.16
C GLY A 283 -16.23 -50.60 11.81
N GLU A 284 -17.51 -50.30 11.79
CA GLU A 284 -18.27 -50.01 10.56
C GLU A 284 -18.50 -48.50 10.42
N GLU A 285 -18.37 -47.97 9.20
CA GLU A 285 -18.74 -46.57 8.93
C GLU A 285 -20.26 -46.43 9.05
N ALA A 286 -20.71 -45.75 10.11
CA ALA A 286 -22.08 -45.30 10.23
C ALA A 286 -22.20 -43.92 9.60
N GLU A 287 -23.34 -43.64 9.00
CA GLU A 287 -23.76 -42.42 8.26
C GLU A 287 -22.82 -41.22 8.31
N SER A 288 -22.33 -40.83 7.15
CA SER A 288 -21.64 -39.55 7.02
C SER A 288 -22.66 -38.42 6.74
N VAL A 289 -22.77 -37.48 7.64
CA VAL A 289 -23.55 -36.25 7.41
C VAL A 289 -22.65 -35.26 6.69
N VAL A 290 -23.10 -34.77 5.54
CA VAL A 290 -22.45 -33.69 4.81
C VAL A 290 -23.27 -32.45 5.00
N GLU A 291 -22.68 -31.43 5.63
CA GLU A 291 -23.24 -30.08 5.73
C GLU A 291 -22.49 -29.19 4.75
N GLU A 292 -23.22 -28.51 3.90
CA GLU A 292 -22.68 -27.58 2.94
C GLU A 292 -23.18 -26.16 3.26
N THR A 293 -22.24 -25.23 3.51
CA THR A 293 -22.52 -23.81 3.61
C THR A 293 -22.04 -23.14 2.33
N LEU A 294 -22.96 -22.50 1.61
CA LEU A 294 -22.62 -21.80 0.38
C LEU A 294 -21.75 -20.57 0.70
N GLY A 295 -20.68 -20.40 -0.05
CA GLY A 295 -19.88 -19.18 -0.05
C GLY A 295 -20.53 -18.08 -0.86
N SER A 296 -20.04 -16.85 -0.68
CA SER A 296 -20.43 -15.69 -1.49
C SER A 296 -19.20 -14.90 -1.88
N ARG A 297 -19.20 -14.34 -3.09
CA ARG A 297 -18.19 -13.37 -3.53
C ARG A 297 -18.18 -12.16 -2.60
N GLY A 298 -17.02 -11.49 -2.46
CA GLY A 298 -16.90 -10.24 -1.71
C GLY A 298 -17.71 -9.10 -2.33
N ASN A 299 -17.96 -8.06 -1.54
CA ASN A 299 -18.61 -6.86 -2.02
C ASN A 299 -17.70 -6.05 -2.94
N ASP A 300 -18.29 -5.38 -3.91
CA ASP A 300 -17.59 -4.60 -4.91
C ASP A 300 -17.33 -3.17 -4.44
N LEU A 301 -16.26 -2.56 -4.96
CA LEU A 301 -15.94 -1.14 -4.74
C LEU A 301 -16.23 -0.33 -6.02
N VAL A 302 -16.90 0.81 -5.87
CA VAL A 302 -16.97 1.84 -6.92
C VAL A 302 -16.00 2.95 -6.54
N LEU A 303 -15.01 3.18 -7.40
CA LEU A 303 -14.01 4.21 -7.21
C LEU A 303 -14.53 5.58 -7.68
N SER A 304 -13.90 6.65 -7.21
CA SER A 304 -14.15 8.01 -7.68
C SER A 304 -13.38 8.34 -8.97
N VAL A 305 -12.39 7.53 -9.30
CA VAL A 305 -11.55 7.71 -10.48
C VAL A 305 -12.35 7.47 -11.75
N ASP A 306 -12.17 8.33 -12.73
CA ASP A 306 -12.63 8.19 -14.12
C ASP A 306 -11.49 7.55 -14.92
N MET A 307 -11.64 6.31 -15.34
CA MET A 307 -10.55 5.54 -15.95
C MET A 307 -10.09 6.11 -17.30
N GLU A 308 -11.03 6.63 -18.12
CA GLU A 308 -10.67 7.28 -19.37
C GLU A 308 -9.85 8.55 -19.14
N TYR A 309 -10.26 9.38 -18.18
CA TYR A 309 -9.49 10.56 -17.77
C TYR A 309 -8.15 10.20 -17.11
N GLN A 310 -8.12 9.11 -16.35
CA GLN A 310 -6.91 8.59 -15.73
C GLN A 310 -5.84 8.23 -16.79
N GLN A 311 -6.25 7.54 -17.84
CA GLN A 311 -5.34 7.18 -18.94
C GLN A 311 -4.78 8.42 -19.64
N LEU A 312 -5.60 9.41 -19.91
CA LEU A 312 -5.15 10.70 -20.48
C LEU A 312 -4.18 11.44 -19.56
N LEU A 313 -4.41 11.40 -18.23
CA LEU A 313 -3.48 11.98 -17.28
C LEU A 313 -2.14 11.24 -17.27
N ASP A 314 -2.15 9.90 -17.32
CA ASP A 314 -0.93 9.09 -17.39
C ASP A 314 -0.13 9.41 -18.67
N GLU A 315 -0.81 9.46 -19.82
CA GLU A 315 -0.20 9.86 -21.10
C GLU A 315 0.38 11.28 -21.07
N ALA A 316 -0.32 12.23 -20.45
CA ALA A 316 0.17 13.61 -20.31
C ALA A 316 1.42 13.68 -19.45
N VAL A 317 1.44 12.97 -18.30
CA VAL A 317 2.61 12.93 -17.41
C VAL A 317 3.80 12.28 -18.09
N GLU A 318 3.63 11.09 -18.66
CA GLU A 318 4.66 10.37 -19.43
C GLU A 318 5.22 11.22 -20.57
N LYS A 319 4.36 11.73 -21.44
CA LYS A 319 4.71 12.61 -22.59
C LYS A 319 5.61 13.76 -22.17
N HIS A 320 5.25 14.46 -21.08
CA HIS A 320 6.03 15.61 -20.63
C HIS A 320 7.34 15.23 -19.94
N VAL A 321 7.41 14.12 -19.21
CA VAL A 321 8.65 13.59 -18.65
C VAL A 321 9.59 13.15 -19.77
N MET A 322 9.13 12.29 -20.69
CA MET A 322 9.94 11.73 -21.78
C MET A 322 10.44 12.83 -22.73
N LYS A 323 9.56 13.76 -23.12
CA LYS A 323 9.93 14.91 -23.97
C LYS A 323 11.05 15.76 -23.34
N ASN A 324 11.12 15.81 -22.04
CA ASN A 324 12.05 16.64 -21.29
C ASN A 324 13.15 15.82 -20.58
N ARG A 325 13.33 14.55 -20.93
CA ARG A 325 14.30 13.63 -20.31
C ARG A 325 15.70 14.25 -20.12
N GLY A 326 16.20 14.95 -21.12
CA GLY A 326 17.52 15.61 -21.08
C GLY A 326 17.63 16.83 -20.16
N TYR A 327 16.55 17.25 -19.54
CA TYR A 327 16.50 18.44 -18.67
C TYR A 327 16.37 18.10 -17.17
N TYR A 328 16.35 16.83 -16.81
CA TYR A 328 16.49 16.39 -15.43
C TYR A 328 17.96 16.42 -14.98
N LEU A 329 18.20 16.48 -13.69
CA LEU A 329 19.56 16.47 -13.14
C LEU A 329 20.29 15.21 -13.57
N GLN A 330 21.55 15.35 -13.92
CA GLN A 330 22.39 14.26 -14.40
C GLN A 330 22.47 13.13 -13.33
N GLN A 331 22.38 11.88 -13.73
CA GLN A 331 22.32 10.71 -12.85
C GLN A 331 21.13 10.70 -11.86
N GLN A 332 20.10 11.48 -12.14
CA GLN A 332 18.84 11.42 -11.41
C GLN A 332 17.74 10.95 -12.34
N GLU A 333 16.75 10.28 -11.78
CA GLU A 333 15.52 9.91 -12.48
C GLU A 333 14.79 11.16 -12.99
N GLY A 334 14.18 11.05 -14.16
CA GLY A 334 13.15 11.97 -14.62
C GLY A 334 11.82 11.53 -14.02
N SER A 335 11.10 12.41 -13.34
CA SER A 335 9.79 12.04 -12.80
C SER A 335 8.84 13.23 -12.75
N ALA A 336 7.55 12.93 -12.76
CA ALA A 336 6.51 13.90 -12.43
C ALA A 336 5.33 13.19 -11.77
N TYR A 337 4.60 13.95 -10.94
CA TYR A 337 3.42 13.48 -10.22
C TYR A 337 2.30 14.50 -10.37
N ALA A 338 1.08 14.00 -10.55
CA ALA A 338 -0.11 14.83 -10.72
C ALA A 338 -1.30 14.23 -9.97
N ILE A 339 -2.16 15.10 -9.46
CA ILE A 339 -3.45 14.72 -8.86
C ILE A 339 -4.52 15.69 -9.28
N VAL A 340 -5.71 15.17 -9.55
CA VAL A 340 -6.91 15.94 -9.87
C VAL A 340 -8.04 15.51 -8.95
N MET A 341 -8.69 16.49 -8.32
CA MET A 341 -9.71 16.29 -7.31
C MET A 341 -10.95 17.14 -7.60
N ASN A 342 -12.12 16.65 -7.24
CA ASN A 342 -13.31 17.49 -7.15
C ASN A 342 -13.25 18.31 -5.83
N PRO A 343 -13.17 19.64 -5.89
CA PRO A 343 -13.00 20.45 -4.68
C PRO A 343 -14.22 20.45 -3.75
N LYS A 344 -15.40 20.16 -4.27
CA LYS A 344 -16.66 20.17 -3.51
C LYS A 344 -16.95 18.85 -2.80
N THR A 345 -16.46 17.73 -3.35
CA THR A 345 -16.74 16.39 -2.82
C THR A 345 -15.54 15.71 -2.19
N GLY A 346 -14.32 16.14 -2.53
CA GLY A 346 -13.07 15.50 -2.13
C GLY A 346 -12.74 14.24 -2.96
N GLU A 347 -13.53 13.90 -3.96
CA GLU A 347 -13.27 12.78 -4.86
C GLU A 347 -11.98 12.97 -5.64
N ILE A 348 -11.13 11.95 -5.66
CA ILE A 348 -9.96 11.91 -6.54
C ILE A 348 -10.46 11.42 -7.91
N LEU A 349 -10.38 12.29 -8.90
CA LEU A 349 -10.84 12.00 -10.28
C LEU A 349 -9.76 11.28 -11.09
N ALA A 350 -8.50 11.66 -10.87
CA ALA A 350 -7.33 10.99 -11.43
C ALA A 350 -6.08 11.28 -10.57
N ILE A 351 -5.13 10.32 -10.55
CA ILE A 351 -3.87 10.42 -9.84
C ILE A 351 -2.79 9.70 -10.62
N SER A 352 -1.74 10.39 -11.01
CA SER A 352 -0.68 9.86 -11.84
C SER A 352 0.70 10.14 -11.27
N GLY A 353 1.63 9.29 -11.63
CA GLY A 353 3.06 9.47 -11.46
C GLY A 353 3.78 8.66 -12.49
N PHE A 354 4.86 9.18 -13.03
CA PHE A 354 5.70 8.50 -13.99
C PHE A 354 7.17 8.70 -13.63
N VAL A 355 7.94 7.63 -13.73
CA VAL A 355 9.38 7.61 -13.43
C VAL A 355 10.13 7.05 -14.62
N ASP A 356 11.11 7.83 -15.08
CA ASP A 356 12.11 7.44 -16.07
C ASP A 356 13.46 7.30 -15.34
N PRO A 357 13.87 6.07 -14.96
CA PRO A 357 15.07 5.84 -14.18
C PRO A 357 16.35 6.35 -14.88
N ALA A 358 17.34 6.70 -14.08
CA ALA A 358 18.66 7.04 -14.62
C ALA A 358 19.41 5.75 -14.96
N GLY A 359 19.58 5.45 -16.22
CA GLY A 359 20.30 4.26 -16.67
C GLY A 359 19.59 3.51 -17.81
N GLU A 360 19.65 2.19 -17.77
CA GLU A 360 19.06 1.29 -18.77
C GLU A 360 17.73 0.66 -18.30
N ASP A 361 17.27 0.98 -17.09
CA ASP A 361 16.02 0.47 -16.55
C ASP A 361 14.80 1.01 -17.31
N GLU A 362 13.76 0.23 -17.40
CA GLU A 362 12.50 0.61 -18.05
C GLU A 362 11.75 1.67 -17.22
N SER A 363 11.10 2.59 -17.93
CA SER A 363 10.24 3.59 -17.34
C SER A 363 8.93 2.95 -16.85
N TYR A 364 8.32 3.50 -15.79
CA TYR A 364 7.11 2.92 -15.21
C TYR A 364 6.18 3.97 -14.60
N LEU A 365 4.89 3.61 -14.54
CA LEU A 365 3.89 4.37 -13.81
C LEU A 365 4.08 4.23 -12.29
N HIS A 366 3.98 5.35 -11.56
CA HIS A 366 4.18 5.41 -10.12
C HIS A 366 3.15 6.31 -9.42
N PRO A 367 1.86 6.05 -9.54
CA PRO A 367 0.80 6.90 -8.96
C PRO A 367 0.90 7.03 -7.44
N THR A 368 1.40 5.99 -6.74
CA THR A 368 1.63 6.03 -5.30
C THR A 368 2.65 7.08 -4.87
N GLY A 369 3.53 7.52 -5.77
CA GLY A 369 4.45 8.62 -5.50
C GLY A 369 3.77 9.96 -5.26
N ALA A 370 2.57 10.17 -5.80
CA ALA A 370 1.77 11.37 -5.50
C ALA A 370 1.28 11.42 -4.04
N VAL A 371 1.17 10.27 -3.38
CA VAL A 371 0.75 10.12 -1.98
C VAL A 371 1.95 10.02 -1.03
N ASN A 372 3.03 9.34 -1.46
CA ASN A 372 4.12 8.92 -0.57
C ASN A 372 5.42 9.71 -0.76
N ASN A 373 5.64 10.35 -1.93
CA ASN A 373 6.83 11.14 -2.15
C ASN A 373 6.59 12.61 -1.77
N ALA A 374 7.47 13.16 -0.94
CA ALA A 374 7.36 14.51 -0.45
C ALA A 374 8.49 15.40 -1.00
N PHE A 375 8.11 16.59 -1.42
CA PHE A 375 9.00 17.54 -2.08
C PHE A 375 8.82 18.96 -1.54
N GLU A 376 9.83 19.82 -1.73
CA GLU A 376 9.67 21.26 -1.63
C GLU A 376 8.93 21.77 -2.87
N PHE A 377 7.72 22.30 -2.68
CA PHE A 377 6.87 22.79 -3.76
C PHE A 377 7.10 24.25 -4.14
N GLY A 378 7.85 24.97 -3.34
CA GLY A 378 8.16 26.37 -3.62
C GLY A 378 6.91 27.26 -3.65
N SER A 379 6.93 28.22 -4.54
CA SER A 379 5.99 29.36 -4.57
C SER A 379 4.49 29.04 -4.68
N VAL A 380 4.09 27.79 -4.85
CA VAL A 380 2.65 27.44 -4.86
C VAL A 380 2.01 27.69 -3.48
N VAL A 381 2.76 27.56 -2.38
CA VAL A 381 2.24 27.79 -1.02
C VAL A 381 1.99 29.28 -0.70
N LYS A 382 2.36 30.20 -1.57
CA LYS A 382 2.23 31.66 -1.31
C LYS A 382 0.79 32.13 -1.10
N GLY A 383 -0.18 31.39 -1.58
CA GLY A 383 -1.58 31.62 -1.22
C GLY A 383 -1.81 31.50 0.29
N ALA A 384 -1.34 30.38 0.87
CA ALA A 384 -1.41 30.16 2.32
C ALA A 384 -0.58 31.20 3.09
N SER A 385 0.60 31.59 2.58
CA SER A 385 1.45 32.62 3.21
C SER A 385 0.75 34.00 3.29
N VAL A 386 0.08 34.40 2.22
CA VAL A 386 -0.70 35.63 2.17
C VAL A 386 -1.88 35.56 3.14
N LEU A 387 -2.61 34.47 3.13
CA LEU A 387 -3.73 34.23 4.06
C LEU A 387 -3.27 34.27 5.51
N THR A 388 -2.15 33.64 5.83
CA THR A 388 -1.50 33.70 7.15
C THR A 388 -1.22 35.17 7.55
N GLY A 389 -0.59 35.94 6.67
CA GLY A 389 -0.28 37.33 6.95
C GLY A 389 -1.51 38.21 7.16
N MET A 390 -2.59 37.97 6.42
CA MET A 390 -3.87 38.66 6.61
C MET A 390 -4.57 38.23 7.92
N GLN A 391 -4.49 36.96 8.27
CA GLN A 391 -5.10 36.45 9.49
C GLN A 391 -4.36 36.94 10.75
N GLU A 392 -3.05 37.01 10.71
CA GLU A 392 -2.20 37.63 11.73
C GLU A 392 -2.35 39.17 11.80
N GLY A 393 -3.03 39.79 10.82
CA GLY A 393 -3.26 41.21 10.77
C GLY A 393 -1.98 42.05 10.44
N VAL A 394 -0.92 41.39 9.96
CA VAL A 394 0.35 42.03 9.65
C VAL A 394 0.42 42.66 8.23
N VAL A 395 -0.49 42.24 7.35
CA VAL A 395 -0.69 42.79 6.00
C VAL A 395 -2.18 42.89 5.67
N THR A 396 -2.49 43.83 4.77
CA THR A 396 -3.81 44.02 4.15
C THR A 396 -3.66 43.97 2.63
N PRO A 397 -4.74 43.82 1.85
CA PRO A 397 -4.68 43.84 0.39
C PRO A 397 -3.97 45.09 -0.21
N ASP A 398 -4.07 46.23 0.50
CA ASP A 398 -3.46 47.51 0.10
C ASP A 398 -1.99 47.66 0.57
N THR A 399 -1.49 46.72 1.37
CA THR A 399 -0.09 46.80 1.83
C THR A 399 0.86 46.73 0.65
N VAL A 400 1.71 47.77 0.51
CA VAL A 400 2.74 47.84 -0.52
C VAL A 400 4.10 47.51 0.10
N VAL A 401 4.82 46.58 -0.53
CA VAL A 401 6.19 46.19 -0.17
C VAL A 401 7.11 46.54 -1.33
N ASN A 402 8.29 47.06 -1.04
CA ASN A 402 9.30 47.34 -2.06
C ASN A 402 10.13 46.08 -2.32
N ASP A 403 9.84 45.41 -3.41
CA ASP A 403 10.52 44.15 -3.81
C ASP A 403 11.94 44.49 -4.33
N GLN A 404 12.89 44.44 -3.41
CA GLN A 404 14.32 44.58 -3.63
C GLN A 404 15.09 43.55 -2.81
N PRO A 405 16.31 43.17 -3.20
CA PRO A 405 17.14 42.25 -2.44
C PRO A 405 17.31 42.68 -0.97
N LEU A 406 17.14 41.73 -0.07
CA LEU A 406 17.32 41.91 1.37
C LEU A 406 18.65 41.28 1.79
N HIS A 407 19.47 42.10 2.49
CA HIS A 407 20.80 41.71 2.94
C HIS A 407 20.85 41.75 4.47
N PHE A 408 20.94 40.58 5.09
CA PHE A 408 21.08 40.43 6.55
C PHE A 408 22.52 40.08 6.93
N ASN A 409 22.89 40.29 8.18
CA ASN A 409 24.15 39.82 8.71
C ASN A 409 24.07 38.30 8.99
N GLY A 410 24.99 37.54 8.43
CA GLY A 410 25.06 36.09 8.65
C GLY A 410 23.99 35.25 7.95
N THR A 411 23.17 35.87 7.10
CA THR A 411 22.14 35.17 6.31
C THR A 411 22.40 35.36 4.82
N PRO A 412 22.23 34.34 3.96
CA PRO A 412 22.31 34.53 2.51
C PRO A 412 21.35 35.63 2.00
N GLU A 413 21.67 36.24 0.87
CA GLU A 413 20.81 37.22 0.24
C GLU A 413 19.41 36.66 0.00
N LYS A 414 18.37 37.37 0.45
CA LYS A 414 16.96 37.00 0.23
C LYS A 414 16.36 37.91 -0.82
N LYS A 415 15.89 37.33 -1.95
CA LYS A 415 15.39 38.13 -3.09
C LYS A 415 14.33 37.38 -3.88
N SER A 416 13.57 38.11 -4.67
CA SER A 416 12.75 37.58 -5.75
C SER A 416 13.60 37.24 -6.98
N VAL A 417 13.11 36.43 -7.89
CA VAL A 417 13.78 36.05 -9.15
C VAL A 417 14.15 37.32 -9.94
N THR A 418 13.27 38.29 -9.93
CA THR A 418 13.51 39.63 -10.50
C THR A 418 13.02 40.71 -9.52
N SER A 419 13.80 41.78 -9.31
CA SER A 419 13.32 42.89 -8.50
C SER A 419 12.15 43.61 -9.19
N MET A 420 11.07 43.84 -8.43
CA MET A 420 9.81 44.35 -8.97
C MET A 420 9.49 45.78 -8.58
N GLY A 421 10.24 46.33 -7.61
CA GLY A 421 9.93 47.63 -6.99
C GLY A 421 8.68 47.55 -6.09
N PRO A 422 7.87 48.58 -6.00
CA PRO A 422 6.67 48.57 -5.18
C PRO A 422 5.63 47.57 -5.72
N VAL A 423 5.22 46.58 -4.89
CA VAL A 423 4.20 45.59 -5.20
C VAL A 423 3.17 45.53 -4.08
N ASN A 424 1.90 45.46 -4.43
CA ASN A 424 0.82 45.09 -3.52
C ASN A 424 0.59 43.58 -3.55
N MET A 425 -0.28 43.10 -2.71
CA MET A 425 -0.58 41.67 -2.53
C MET A 425 -0.97 40.96 -3.84
N GLY A 426 -1.89 41.52 -4.61
CA GLY A 426 -2.32 40.92 -5.89
C GLY A 426 -1.17 40.83 -6.91
N THR A 427 -0.32 41.87 -7.01
CA THR A 427 0.87 41.85 -7.87
C THR A 427 1.94 40.91 -7.34
N ALA A 428 2.05 40.74 -6.03
CA ALA A 428 2.98 39.80 -5.40
C ALA A 428 2.60 38.37 -5.73
N LEU A 429 1.32 38.01 -5.74
CA LEU A 429 0.84 36.68 -6.17
C LEU A 429 1.00 36.47 -7.68
N GLU A 430 0.56 37.46 -8.51
CA GLU A 430 0.67 37.45 -9.98
C GLU A 430 2.09 37.19 -10.46
N ARG A 431 3.06 37.88 -9.88
CA ARG A 431 4.47 37.85 -10.28
C ARG A 431 5.34 36.95 -9.38
N SER A 432 4.74 36.35 -8.38
CA SER A 432 5.41 35.44 -7.43
C SER A 432 6.54 36.10 -6.62
N SER A 433 6.30 37.28 -6.02
CA SER A 433 7.30 38.00 -5.18
C SER A 433 7.67 37.17 -3.95
N ASN A 434 8.98 36.88 -3.79
CA ASN A 434 9.49 36.24 -2.55
C ASN A 434 9.58 37.29 -1.43
N VAL A 435 10.03 38.51 -1.79
CA VAL A 435 10.26 39.59 -0.81
C VAL A 435 8.97 40.00 -0.10
N TYR A 436 7.82 39.94 -0.78
CA TYR A 436 6.52 40.14 -0.13
C TYR A 436 6.24 39.12 0.96
N MET A 437 6.56 37.86 0.70
CA MET A 437 6.37 36.76 1.68
C MET A 437 7.37 36.84 2.83
N PHE A 438 8.62 37.24 2.55
CA PHE A 438 9.61 37.52 3.59
C PHE A 438 9.18 38.67 4.50
N GLU A 439 8.57 39.71 3.94
CA GLU A 439 8.01 40.81 4.72
C GLU A 439 6.89 40.37 5.66
N ILE A 440 6.02 39.44 5.24
CA ILE A 440 4.99 38.82 6.11
C ILE A 440 5.68 38.16 7.31
N ALA A 441 6.65 37.26 7.08
CA ALA A 441 7.38 36.60 8.16
C ALA A 441 8.09 37.58 9.09
N MET A 442 8.74 38.60 8.53
CA MET A 442 9.41 39.64 9.31
C MET A 442 8.44 40.40 10.21
N ARG A 443 7.28 40.79 9.69
CA ARG A 443 6.24 41.49 10.46
C ARG A 443 5.63 40.59 11.55
N MET A 444 5.40 39.31 11.26
CA MET A 444 4.98 38.32 12.27
C MET A 444 6.00 38.21 13.41
N GLY A 445 7.31 38.35 13.10
CA GLY A 445 8.40 38.39 14.07
C GLY A 445 8.68 39.80 14.66
N ASN A 446 7.78 40.78 14.44
CA ASN A 446 7.93 42.18 14.88
C ASN A 446 9.24 42.79 14.40
N TYR A 447 9.71 42.46 13.20
CA TYR A 447 10.93 42.98 12.61
C TYR A 447 10.63 43.88 11.43
N THR A 448 11.33 45.00 11.36
CA THR A 448 11.28 45.97 10.24
C THR A 448 12.64 46.04 9.58
N TYR A 449 12.72 45.69 8.28
CA TYR A 449 13.95 45.79 7.51
C TYR A 449 14.33 47.26 7.28
N ASN A 450 15.58 47.63 7.58
CA ASN A 450 16.11 48.96 7.37
C ASN A 450 17.35 48.93 6.47
N SER A 451 17.19 49.39 5.23
CA SER A 451 18.28 49.48 4.25
C SER A 451 19.30 50.58 4.53
N ASN A 452 19.00 51.55 5.42
CA ASN A 452 19.85 52.70 5.71
C ASN A 452 20.96 52.41 6.70
N ILE A 453 20.96 51.27 7.38
CA ILE A 453 22.03 50.82 8.27
C ILE A 453 22.97 49.86 7.56
N PRO A 454 24.27 49.76 7.95
CA PRO A 454 25.20 48.80 7.35
C PRO A 454 24.69 47.36 7.47
N GLN A 455 24.98 46.48 6.49
CA GLN A 455 24.57 45.05 6.51
C GLN A 455 25.02 44.36 7.79
N SER A 456 26.21 44.64 8.31
CA SER A 456 26.74 44.07 9.54
C SER A 456 25.88 44.33 10.80
N GLN A 457 24.99 45.33 10.73
CA GLN A 457 24.05 45.70 11.78
C GLN A 457 22.60 45.20 11.51
N ARG A 458 22.34 44.64 10.32
CA ARG A 458 21.01 44.12 9.93
C ARG A 458 20.85 42.67 10.36
N SER A 459 20.85 42.41 11.65
CA SER A 459 20.57 41.08 12.15
C SER A 459 19.07 40.81 12.08
N LEU A 460 18.67 39.71 11.48
CA LEU A 460 17.30 39.23 11.56
C LEU A 460 16.97 38.90 13.04
N PHE A 461 15.70 38.71 13.38
CA PHE A 461 15.29 38.30 14.73
C PHE A 461 15.98 36.97 15.15
N GLY A 462 16.02 36.70 16.46
CA GLY A 462 16.65 35.48 16.98
C GLY A 462 15.88 34.19 16.66
N LEU A 463 16.55 33.04 16.84
CA LEU A 463 15.99 31.72 16.50
C LEU A 463 14.69 31.41 17.24
N SER A 464 14.52 31.88 18.48
CA SER A 464 13.28 31.71 19.25
C SER A 464 12.09 32.41 18.57
N VAL A 465 12.28 33.59 18.00
CA VAL A 465 11.22 34.29 17.26
C VAL A 465 10.95 33.62 15.92
N ALA A 466 12.01 33.10 15.24
CA ALA A 466 11.85 32.32 14.02
C ALA A 466 11.01 31.07 14.23
N ASN A 467 11.22 30.37 15.34
CA ASN A 467 10.41 29.20 15.72
C ASN A 467 8.94 29.59 15.96
N ASP A 468 8.68 30.67 16.69
CA ASP A 468 7.31 31.17 16.89
C ASP A 468 6.61 31.51 15.57
N VAL A 469 7.30 32.20 14.65
CA VAL A 469 6.78 32.49 13.32
C VAL A 469 6.48 31.22 12.53
N LEU A 470 7.39 30.23 12.58
CA LEU A 470 7.19 28.93 11.92
C LEU A 470 5.99 28.17 12.49
N GLU A 471 5.87 28.05 13.82
CA GLU A 471 4.77 27.34 14.47
C GLU A 471 3.42 27.96 14.11
N ARG A 472 3.30 29.29 14.16
CA ARG A 472 2.07 29.97 13.76
C ARG A 472 1.77 29.81 12.26
N SER A 473 2.79 29.87 11.41
CA SER A 473 2.61 29.68 9.97
C SER A 473 2.18 28.24 9.66
N ARG A 474 2.80 27.23 10.29
CA ARG A 474 2.42 25.81 10.16
C ARG A 474 1.00 25.53 10.64
N TYR A 475 0.58 26.18 11.71
CA TYR A 475 -0.80 26.11 12.16
C TYR A 475 -1.79 26.53 11.07
N TYR A 476 -1.56 27.66 10.40
CA TYR A 476 -2.44 28.08 9.31
C TYR A 476 -2.29 27.21 8.06
N PHE A 477 -1.10 26.76 7.74
CA PHE A 477 -0.87 25.85 6.61
C PHE A 477 -1.56 24.51 6.80
N SER A 478 -1.57 23.97 8.02
CA SER A 478 -2.22 22.70 8.34
C SER A 478 -3.73 22.72 8.14
N GLN A 479 -4.38 23.88 8.25
CA GLN A 479 -5.81 24.04 7.97
C GLN A 479 -6.16 23.76 6.50
N PHE A 480 -5.18 23.91 5.60
CA PHE A 480 -5.30 23.57 4.18
C PHE A 480 -4.83 22.14 3.85
N GLY A 481 -4.35 21.39 4.81
CA GLY A 481 -3.81 20.03 4.61
C GLY A 481 -2.28 19.96 4.47
N LEU A 482 -1.58 21.09 4.46
CA LEU A 482 -0.12 21.10 4.31
C LEU A 482 0.58 20.68 5.62
N GLY A 483 1.44 19.66 5.55
CA GLY A 483 2.19 19.13 6.69
C GLY A 483 1.36 18.32 7.70
N THR A 484 0.15 17.90 7.34
CA THR A 484 -0.74 17.06 8.15
C THR A 484 -1.35 15.96 7.30
N GLN A 485 -1.99 14.99 7.95
CA GLN A 485 -2.72 13.95 7.23
C GLN A 485 -3.86 14.55 6.42
N THR A 486 -4.01 14.07 5.18
CA THR A 486 -5.11 14.47 4.30
C THR A 486 -6.41 13.75 4.66
N GLY A 487 -6.29 12.57 5.26
CA GLY A 487 -7.39 11.69 5.61
C GLY A 487 -7.89 10.82 4.47
N ILE A 488 -7.09 10.66 3.40
CA ILE A 488 -7.42 9.75 2.29
C ILE A 488 -7.73 8.34 2.79
N ASP A 489 -8.61 7.65 2.11
CA ASP A 489 -9.03 6.27 2.40
C ASP A 489 -7.99 5.22 1.96
N LEU A 490 -6.74 5.43 2.34
CA LEU A 490 -5.63 4.50 2.17
C LEU A 490 -5.00 4.16 3.53
N PRO A 491 -4.39 2.98 3.70
CA PRO A 491 -3.88 2.53 5.00
C PRO A 491 -2.67 3.35 5.49
N HIS A 492 -1.95 3.97 4.58
CA HIS A 492 -0.75 4.75 4.88
C HIS A 492 -0.68 5.97 3.97
N GLU A 493 -0.33 7.11 4.55
CA GLU A 493 0.00 8.34 3.84
C GLU A 493 1.21 9.03 4.48
N VAL A 494 2.02 9.69 3.67
CA VAL A 494 3.17 10.47 4.12
C VAL A 494 2.76 11.92 4.30
N THR A 495 3.13 12.53 5.43
CA THR A 495 2.80 13.93 5.75
C THR A 495 3.87 14.93 5.37
N GLY A 496 4.94 14.47 4.71
CA GLY A 496 6.11 15.28 4.40
C GLY A 496 7.11 15.38 5.57
N ILE A 497 8.13 16.18 5.38
CA ILE A 497 9.18 16.41 6.36
C ILE A 497 9.05 17.82 6.92
N THR A 498 8.92 17.94 8.22
CA THR A 498 8.95 19.20 8.95
C THR A 498 10.39 19.59 9.22
N GLY A 499 10.86 20.67 8.61
CA GLY A 499 12.21 21.17 8.80
C GLY A 499 12.45 21.66 10.24
N VAL A 500 13.65 21.38 10.77
CA VAL A 500 14.11 21.92 12.04
C VAL A 500 15.02 23.14 11.76
N PRO A 501 14.62 24.37 12.15
CA PRO A 501 15.38 25.56 11.83
C PRO A 501 16.72 25.59 12.57
N GLN A 502 17.79 25.83 11.84
CA GLN A 502 19.13 26.03 12.39
C GLN A 502 19.50 27.53 12.45
N GLU A 503 18.80 28.34 11.67
CA GLU A 503 19.00 29.77 11.55
C GLU A 503 17.65 30.51 11.38
N PRO A 504 17.59 31.83 11.72
CA PRO A 504 16.34 32.57 11.60
C PRO A 504 15.81 32.73 10.16
N GLY A 505 16.69 32.62 9.16
CA GLY A 505 16.33 32.68 7.74
C GLY A 505 15.36 31.57 7.30
N ALA A 506 15.29 30.43 8.00
CA ALA A 506 14.39 29.33 7.73
C ALA A 506 12.90 29.74 7.75
N SER A 507 12.50 30.67 8.64
CA SER A 507 11.14 31.18 8.69
C SER A 507 10.76 32.00 7.45
N LEU A 508 11.74 32.66 6.80
CA LEU A 508 11.53 33.33 5.53
C LEU A 508 11.37 32.30 4.40
N ASP A 509 12.23 31.31 4.37
CA ASP A 509 12.21 30.25 3.33
C ASP A 509 10.93 29.41 3.40
N PHE A 510 10.41 29.13 4.59
CA PHE A 510 9.12 28.50 4.78
C PHE A 510 7.98 29.22 4.04
N MET A 511 7.93 30.56 4.14
CA MET A 511 6.87 31.35 3.53
C MET A 511 6.88 31.35 1.99
N ILE A 512 7.92 30.78 1.39
CA ILE A 512 8.03 30.61 -0.07
C ILE A 512 8.08 29.13 -0.49
N GLY A 513 7.89 28.19 0.47
CA GLY A 513 7.82 26.75 0.21
C GLY A 513 9.18 26.08 0.00
N GLN A 514 10.24 26.59 0.62
CA GLN A 514 11.61 26.06 0.54
C GLN A 514 12.17 25.58 1.89
N PHE A 515 11.36 24.98 2.74
CA PHE A 515 11.84 24.53 4.05
C PHE A 515 11.16 23.24 4.52
N ASP A 516 9.83 23.17 4.45
CA ASP A 516 9.07 21.94 4.69
C ASP A 516 8.76 21.26 3.35
N THR A 517 8.64 19.93 3.37
CA THR A 517 8.24 19.16 2.20
C THR A 517 6.79 18.69 2.33
N TYR A 518 6.12 18.52 1.21
CA TYR A 518 4.73 18.10 1.12
C TYR A 518 4.56 17.05 0.03
N THR A 519 3.51 16.22 0.11
CA THR A 519 3.13 15.31 -0.98
C THR A 519 2.28 16.05 -2.02
N THR A 520 2.20 15.48 -3.22
CA THR A 520 1.34 16.03 -4.28
C THR A 520 -0.13 16.03 -3.86
N LEU A 521 -0.57 14.99 -3.12
CA LEU A 521 -1.91 14.90 -2.53
C LEU A 521 -2.20 16.04 -1.54
N GLN A 522 -1.30 16.35 -0.62
CA GLN A 522 -1.46 17.47 0.31
C GLN A 522 -1.59 18.80 -0.42
N VAL A 523 -0.79 19.00 -1.46
CA VAL A 523 -0.82 20.23 -2.26
C VAL A 523 -2.07 20.28 -3.15
N GLY A 524 -2.56 19.13 -3.63
CA GLY A 524 -3.86 19.01 -4.30
C GLY A 524 -5.02 19.38 -3.38
N GLN A 525 -5.02 18.88 -2.14
CA GLN A 525 -6.02 19.23 -1.13
C GLN A 525 -5.96 20.71 -0.75
N TYR A 526 -4.77 21.31 -0.69
CA TYR A 526 -4.61 22.75 -0.50
C TYR A 526 -5.22 23.56 -1.66
N ALA A 527 -4.95 23.19 -2.90
CA ALA A 527 -5.54 23.82 -4.08
C ALA A 527 -7.07 23.70 -4.06
N SER A 528 -7.58 22.49 -3.73
CA SER A 528 -8.99 22.17 -3.56
C SER A 528 -9.64 23.04 -2.47
N THR A 529 -9.00 23.19 -1.31
CA THR A 529 -9.51 24.02 -0.21
C THR A 529 -9.63 25.48 -0.60
N ILE A 530 -8.66 26.04 -1.38
CA ILE A 530 -8.78 27.39 -1.91
C ILE A 530 -9.92 27.51 -2.92
N ALA A 531 -10.05 26.55 -3.82
CA ALA A 531 -11.12 26.49 -4.82
C ALA A 531 -12.50 26.38 -4.19
N ASN A 532 -12.61 25.73 -3.04
CA ASN A 532 -13.85 25.47 -2.29
C ASN A 532 -14.08 26.50 -1.15
N ASP A 533 -13.71 27.76 -1.37
CA ASP A 533 -13.93 28.86 -0.43
C ASP A 533 -13.46 28.58 1.02
N GLY A 534 -12.39 27.78 1.18
CA GLY A 534 -11.80 27.46 2.48
C GLY A 534 -12.38 26.21 3.15
N VAL A 535 -13.29 25.51 2.52
CA VAL A 535 -13.82 24.22 3.02
C VAL A 535 -12.88 23.10 2.59
N ARG A 536 -12.21 22.48 3.58
CA ARG A 536 -11.31 21.35 3.36
C ARG A 536 -12.07 20.03 3.39
N MET A 537 -12.15 19.38 2.23
CA MET A 537 -12.78 18.07 2.07
C MET A 537 -11.79 16.94 2.34
N ARG A 538 -12.31 15.80 2.83
CA ARG A 538 -11.57 14.55 2.92
C ARG A 538 -11.36 13.98 1.51
N PRO A 539 -10.11 13.75 1.05
CA PRO A 539 -9.85 13.02 -0.19
C PRO A 539 -10.35 11.58 -0.09
N ARG A 540 -10.94 11.07 -1.16
CA ARG A 540 -11.40 9.69 -1.21
C ARG A 540 -11.22 9.08 -2.60
N LEU A 541 -10.91 7.79 -2.62
CA LEU A 541 -10.83 6.95 -3.81
C LEU A 541 -12.07 6.08 -3.98
N VAL A 542 -12.78 5.73 -2.89
CA VAL A 542 -13.97 4.89 -2.94
C VAL A 542 -15.22 5.73 -2.70
N LYS A 543 -16.20 5.59 -3.60
CA LYS A 543 -17.51 6.25 -3.52
C LYS A 543 -18.55 5.35 -2.89
N GLU A 544 -18.61 4.08 -3.29
CA GLU A 544 -19.66 3.16 -2.92
C GLU A 544 -19.13 1.75 -2.70
N ILE A 545 -19.85 1.00 -1.89
CA ILE A 545 -19.72 -0.44 -1.74
C ILE A 545 -21.01 -1.07 -2.24
N LEU A 546 -20.90 -2.04 -3.15
CA LEU A 546 -22.04 -2.74 -3.75
C LEU A 546 -22.05 -4.21 -3.32
N GLU A 547 -23.25 -4.80 -3.19
CA GLU A 547 -23.35 -6.25 -3.15
C GLU A 547 -22.96 -6.85 -4.51
N PRO A 548 -22.35 -8.06 -4.52
CA PRO A 548 -21.99 -8.71 -5.77
C PRO A 548 -23.24 -8.92 -6.66
N SER A 549 -23.21 -8.35 -7.86
CA SER A 549 -24.27 -8.58 -8.85
C SER A 549 -24.27 -10.03 -9.29
N ILE A 550 -25.43 -10.64 -9.32
CA ILE A 550 -25.67 -12.00 -9.80
C ILE A 550 -26.53 -11.92 -11.06
N ASN A 551 -26.10 -12.51 -12.16
CA ASN A 551 -26.86 -12.61 -13.42
C ASN A 551 -27.24 -11.29 -14.11
N GLY A 552 -26.47 -10.21 -13.90
CA GLY A 552 -26.73 -8.92 -14.57
C GLY A 552 -27.88 -8.11 -13.97
N GLU A 553 -28.30 -8.42 -12.74
CA GLU A 553 -29.21 -7.57 -11.97
C GLU A 553 -28.47 -6.31 -11.49
N GLU A 554 -29.20 -5.20 -11.29
CA GLU A 554 -28.61 -3.99 -10.70
C GLU A 554 -28.06 -4.31 -9.31
N ALA A 555 -26.79 -3.95 -9.06
CA ALA A 555 -26.13 -4.18 -7.78
C ALA A 555 -26.78 -3.33 -6.67
N THR A 556 -27.01 -3.92 -5.51
CA THR A 556 -27.54 -3.21 -4.34
C THR A 556 -26.41 -2.41 -3.68
N VAL A 557 -26.65 -1.14 -3.39
CA VAL A 557 -25.72 -0.30 -2.64
C VAL A 557 -25.75 -0.70 -1.16
N VAL A 558 -24.62 -1.23 -0.66
CA VAL A 558 -24.42 -1.55 0.77
C VAL A 558 -24.09 -0.30 1.55
N LYS A 559 -23.22 0.54 0.97
CA LYS A 559 -22.77 1.79 1.61
C LYS A 559 -22.37 2.81 0.55
N GLU A 560 -22.85 4.02 0.70
CA GLU A 560 -22.40 5.20 -0.02
C GLU A 560 -21.55 6.06 0.92
N PHE A 561 -20.41 6.54 0.45
CA PHE A 561 -19.58 7.48 1.19
C PHE A 561 -19.92 8.90 0.78
N ALA A 562 -20.65 9.61 1.63
CA ALA A 562 -20.95 11.02 1.40
C ALA A 562 -19.68 11.89 1.49
N PRO A 563 -19.65 13.06 0.81
CA PRO A 563 -18.60 14.05 1.00
C PRO A 563 -18.44 14.44 2.46
N GLU A 564 -17.18 14.44 2.97
CA GLU A 564 -16.87 14.74 4.37
C GLU A 564 -16.02 16.01 4.47
N VAL A 565 -16.51 16.99 5.24
CA VAL A 565 -15.76 18.20 5.57
C VAL A 565 -14.84 17.89 6.75
N LEU A 566 -13.53 18.04 6.58
CA LEU A 566 -12.54 17.90 7.65
C LEU A 566 -12.49 19.13 8.54
N ASN A 567 -12.44 20.32 7.91
CA ASN A 567 -12.51 21.61 8.58
C ASN A 567 -12.85 22.73 7.59
N GLU A 568 -13.25 23.85 8.13
CA GLU A 568 -13.22 25.15 7.44
C GLU A 568 -12.02 25.95 7.95
N VAL A 569 -11.33 26.70 7.08
CA VAL A 569 -10.19 27.51 7.50
C VAL A 569 -10.65 28.71 8.31
N ASP A 570 -9.86 29.15 9.28
CA ASP A 570 -10.16 30.32 10.18
C ASP A 570 -10.08 31.66 9.44
N MET A 571 -10.39 31.71 8.15
CA MET A 571 -10.19 32.86 7.29
C MET A 571 -11.50 33.24 6.60
N SER A 572 -11.83 34.54 6.63
CA SER A 572 -13.07 35.02 5.99
C SER A 572 -13.00 34.87 4.47
N LYS A 573 -14.17 34.74 3.86
CA LYS A 573 -14.31 34.66 2.39
C LYS A 573 -13.62 35.83 1.68
N ASP A 574 -13.72 37.06 2.20
CA ASP A 574 -13.06 38.24 1.61
C ASP A 574 -11.53 38.07 1.49
N LYS A 575 -10.89 37.36 2.44
CA LYS A 575 -9.47 37.06 2.38
C LYS A 575 -9.16 35.99 1.35
N LEU A 576 -9.99 34.96 1.26
CA LEU A 576 -9.88 33.90 0.25
C LEU A 576 -10.07 34.47 -1.16
N ASP A 577 -11.06 35.34 -1.37
CA ASP A 577 -11.30 36.02 -2.66
C ASP A 577 -10.06 36.81 -3.14
N VAL A 578 -9.29 37.41 -2.22
CA VAL A 578 -8.02 38.08 -2.57
C VAL A 578 -7.02 37.10 -3.16
N VAL A 579 -6.90 35.90 -2.57
CA VAL A 579 -5.96 34.89 -3.06
C VAL A 579 -6.46 34.24 -4.34
N GLN A 580 -7.75 33.94 -4.44
CA GLN A 580 -8.37 33.41 -5.66
C GLN A 580 -8.18 34.38 -6.84
N ASN A 581 -8.45 35.69 -6.63
CA ASN A 581 -8.17 36.72 -7.62
C ASN A 581 -6.67 36.84 -7.95
N GLY A 582 -5.79 36.68 -6.95
CA GLY A 582 -4.35 36.62 -7.16
C GLY A 582 -3.96 35.46 -8.08
N PHE A 583 -4.52 34.28 -7.87
CA PHE A 583 -4.27 33.10 -8.70
C PHE A 583 -4.83 33.25 -10.12
N ARG A 584 -6.00 33.86 -10.27
CA ARG A 584 -6.53 34.24 -11.59
C ARG A 584 -5.56 35.16 -12.33
N ARG A 585 -4.96 36.17 -11.67
CA ARG A 585 -4.01 37.09 -12.24
C ARG A 585 -2.69 36.45 -12.66
N VAL A 586 -2.30 35.31 -12.04
CA VAL A 586 -1.13 34.53 -12.47
C VAL A 586 -1.28 34.06 -13.92
N VAL A 587 -2.51 33.79 -14.36
CA VAL A 587 -2.82 33.36 -15.73
C VAL A 587 -3.21 34.55 -16.63
N THR A 588 -4.09 35.42 -16.16
CA THR A 588 -4.68 36.49 -17.00
C THR A 588 -3.87 37.79 -17.02
N GLY A 589 -3.00 38.01 -16.03
CA GLY A 589 -2.19 39.21 -15.93
C GLY A 589 -1.09 39.29 -16.98
N SER A 590 -0.84 40.43 -17.52
CA SER A 590 0.20 40.66 -18.56
C SER A 590 1.62 40.30 -18.10
N ARG A 591 1.85 40.23 -16.79
CA ARG A 591 3.11 39.81 -16.15
C ARG A 591 2.94 38.54 -15.30
N GLY A 592 1.83 37.82 -15.46
CA GLY A 592 1.53 36.59 -14.77
C GLY A 592 2.53 35.49 -15.12
N THR A 593 2.96 34.73 -14.12
CA THR A 593 3.99 33.69 -14.31
C THR A 593 3.50 32.51 -15.16
N ALA A 594 2.18 32.38 -15.32
CA ALA A 594 1.53 31.35 -16.18
C ALA A 594 0.77 31.97 -17.37
N SER A 595 1.03 33.23 -17.75
CA SER A 595 0.32 33.90 -18.85
C SER A 595 0.48 33.25 -20.23
N SER A 596 1.34 32.23 -20.37
CA SER A 596 1.53 31.46 -21.60
C SER A 596 0.73 30.17 -21.65
N ILE A 597 0.06 29.76 -20.56
CA ILE A 597 -0.79 28.56 -20.54
C ILE A 597 -2.01 28.78 -21.44
N LYS A 598 -2.43 27.72 -22.10
CA LYS A 598 -3.60 27.77 -23.00
C LYS A 598 -4.56 26.67 -22.56
N THR A 599 -5.64 27.08 -21.96
CA THR A 599 -6.72 26.19 -21.52
C THR A 599 -8.03 26.62 -22.17
N ASP A 600 -8.87 25.67 -22.48
CA ASP A 600 -10.16 25.89 -23.15
C ASP A 600 -11.18 26.56 -22.22
N VAL A 601 -10.96 26.40 -20.90
CA VAL A 601 -11.75 27.07 -19.85
C VAL A 601 -10.89 28.02 -19.02
N PRO A 602 -11.45 29.06 -18.41
CA PRO A 602 -10.72 29.97 -17.55
C PRO A 602 -10.30 29.27 -16.26
N ILE A 603 -9.01 29.37 -15.93
CA ILE A 603 -8.44 28.78 -14.71
C ILE A 603 -7.89 29.84 -13.75
N ALA A 604 -7.76 29.50 -12.48
CA ALA A 604 -6.89 30.15 -11.53
C ALA A 604 -5.76 29.22 -11.13
N ALA A 605 -4.54 29.72 -11.08
CA ALA A 605 -3.38 28.87 -10.87
C ALA A 605 -2.23 29.57 -10.15
N LYS A 606 -1.25 28.79 -9.68
CA LYS A 606 -0.01 29.29 -9.12
C LYS A 606 1.17 28.41 -9.57
N THR A 607 2.19 29.06 -10.12
CA THR A 607 3.47 28.42 -10.42
C THR A 607 4.35 28.31 -9.19
N GLY A 608 5.12 27.24 -9.11
CA GLY A 608 6.15 27.05 -8.09
C GLY A 608 7.49 26.65 -8.70
N THR A 609 8.54 27.05 -8.01
CA THR A 609 9.90 26.62 -8.26
C THR A 609 10.60 26.60 -6.91
N ALA A 610 11.11 25.44 -6.50
CA ALA A 610 11.95 25.32 -5.31
C ALA A 610 13.37 24.96 -5.73
N GLU A 611 14.34 25.71 -5.26
CA GLU A 611 15.76 25.40 -5.50
C GLU A 611 16.15 24.21 -4.63
N ILE A 612 16.81 23.22 -5.24
CA ILE A 612 17.26 22.00 -4.55
C ILE A 612 18.74 21.75 -4.79
N SER A 613 19.36 21.04 -3.86
CA SER A 613 20.73 20.56 -3.98
C SER A 613 20.75 19.05 -3.73
N VAL A 614 21.17 18.27 -4.72
CA VAL A 614 21.25 16.82 -4.66
C VAL A 614 22.71 16.40 -4.60
N ALA A 615 23.09 15.65 -3.59
CA ALA A 615 24.42 15.06 -3.48
C ALA A 615 24.45 13.74 -4.26
N ILE A 616 25.46 13.58 -5.13
CA ILE A 616 25.72 12.35 -5.89
C ILE A 616 27.12 11.84 -5.61
N GLY A 617 27.33 10.53 -5.72
CA GLY A 617 28.61 9.85 -5.42
C GLY A 617 28.91 9.72 -3.93
N GLU A 618 29.92 8.96 -3.61
CA GLU A 618 30.37 8.69 -2.22
C GLU A 618 31.81 9.14 -1.99
N GLY A 619 32.17 9.41 -0.72
CA GLY A 619 33.51 9.76 -0.30
C GLY A 619 34.08 10.98 -1.02
N ASP A 620 35.29 10.87 -1.53
CA ASP A 620 36.00 11.96 -2.23
C ASP A 620 35.38 12.30 -3.61
N ASN A 621 34.51 11.45 -4.15
CA ASN A 621 33.80 11.68 -5.41
C ASN A 621 32.44 12.35 -5.22
N ARG A 622 32.09 12.76 -4.01
CA ARG A 622 30.81 13.44 -3.74
C ARG A 622 30.72 14.78 -4.46
N GLN A 623 29.73 14.91 -5.31
CA GLN A 623 29.37 16.14 -6.00
C GLN A 623 27.99 16.64 -5.56
N VAL A 624 27.78 17.95 -5.61
CA VAL A 624 26.46 18.55 -5.36
C VAL A 624 25.95 19.14 -6.66
N LEU A 625 24.82 18.62 -7.13
CA LEU A 625 24.10 19.16 -8.27
C LEU A 625 23.01 20.10 -7.78
N ASN A 626 22.94 21.28 -8.37
CA ASN A 626 21.86 22.23 -8.08
C ASN A 626 20.80 22.15 -9.17
N GLY A 627 19.55 22.08 -8.76
CA GLY A 627 18.39 21.99 -9.62
C GLY A 627 17.18 22.65 -9.01
N ASN A 628 16.03 22.39 -9.61
CA ASN A 628 14.74 22.92 -9.17
C ASN A 628 13.69 21.83 -9.17
N ASN A 629 12.77 21.87 -8.21
CA ASN A 629 11.46 21.24 -8.36
C ASN A 629 10.54 22.24 -9.05
N GLN A 630 9.92 21.85 -10.16
CA GLN A 630 8.88 22.63 -10.83
C GLN A 630 7.52 22.18 -10.36
N SER A 631 6.69 23.08 -9.89
CA SER A 631 5.34 22.78 -9.45
C SER A 631 4.31 23.72 -10.05
N PHE A 632 3.08 23.23 -10.15
CA PHE A 632 1.95 23.98 -10.65
C PHE A 632 0.67 23.50 -9.96
N ILE A 633 -0.12 24.44 -9.43
CA ILE A 633 -1.42 24.15 -8.86
C ILE A 633 -2.47 25.03 -9.51
N GLY A 634 -3.70 24.59 -9.49
CA GLY A 634 -4.81 25.39 -9.95
C GLY A 634 -6.16 24.73 -9.76
N TYR A 635 -7.16 25.37 -10.27
CA TYR A 635 -8.51 24.87 -10.34
C TYR A 635 -9.25 25.46 -11.56
N ALA A 636 -10.23 24.74 -12.03
CA ALA A 636 -11.02 25.06 -13.23
C ALA A 636 -12.48 24.58 -13.10
N PRO A 637 -13.46 25.26 -13.68
CA PRO A 637 -13.40 26.66 -14.11
C PRO A 637 -13.14 27.61 -12.93
N TYR A 638 -12.68 28.83 -13.20
CA TYR A 638 -12.40 29.81 -12.14
C TYR A 638 -13.64 30.20 -11.31
N ASP A 639 -14.76 30.41 -11.98
CA ASP A 639 -15.96 30.97 -11.33
C ASP A 639 -16.81 29.88 -10.60
N ASP A 640 -16.76 28.61 -11.05
CA ASP A 640 -17.43 27.46 -10.41
C ASP A 640 -16.53 26.21 -10.51
N PRO A 641 -15.56 26.03 -9.63
CA PRO A 641 -14.57 24.96 -9.74
C PRO A 641 -15.18 23.55 -9.75
N GLU A 642 -14.86 22.78 -10.78
CA GLU A 642 -15.19 21.35 -10.92
C GLU A 642 -13.98 20.48 -10.60
N ILE A 643 -12.78 20.95 -10.97
CA ILE A 643 -11.52 20.30 -10.67
C ILE A 643 -10.55 21.24 -9.97
N ALA A 644 -9.78 20.70 -9.03
CA ALA A 644 -8.59 21.29 -8.46
C ALA A 644 -7.43 20.31 -8.62
N PHE A 645 -6.24 20.81 -8.90
CA PHE A 645 -5.11 19.95 -9.25
C PHE A 645 -3.79 20.46 -8.70
N ALA A 646 -2.85 19.52 -8.53
CA ALA A 646 -1.45 19.79 -8.25
C ALA A 646 -0.56 18.91 -9.12
N VAL A 647 0.52 19.51 -9.62
CA VAL A 647 1.54 18.87 -10.44
C VAL A 647 2.91 19.23 -9.93
N ILE A 648 3.83 18.24 -9.89
CA ILE A 648 5.24 18.48 -9.60
C ILE A 648 6.12 17.67 -10.55
N ALA A 649 7.20 18.30 -11.03
CA ALA A 649 8.33 17.67 -11.70
C ALA A 649 9.59 17.98 -10.89
N PRO A 650 10.07 17.06 -10.07
CA PRO A 650 11.24 17.26 -9.21
C PRO A 650 12.55 17.13 -9.98
N LYS A 651 13.65 17.63 -9.40
CA LYS A 651 15.03 17.42 -9.86
C LYS A 651 15.32 17.91 -11.28
N VAL A 652 14.65 18.98 -11.72
CA VAL A 652 14.87 19.58 -13.05
C VAL A 652 16.09 20.50 -12.99
N GLN A 653 16.90 20.52 -14.06
CA GLN A 653 18.06 21.41 -14.19
C GLN A 653 17.63 22.88 -14.17
N ILE A 654 18.51 23.76 -13.63
CA ILE A 654 18.30 25.19 -13.70
C ILE A 654 18.44 25.64 -15.17
N PRO A 655 17.41 26.29 -15.77
CA PRO A 655 17.44 26.63 -17.18
C PRO A 655 18.54 27.62 -17.50
N ARG A 656 19.32 27.33 -18.56
CA ARG A 656 20.24 28.29 -19.16
C ARG A 656 19.62 28.82 -20.46
N GLY A 657 18.73 29.81 -20.33
CA GLY A 657 18.03 30.42 -21.46
C GLY A 657 16.54 30.06 -21.52
N THR A 658 16.15 29.06 -22.31
CA THR A 658 14.74 28.67 -22.43
C THR A 658 14.26 27.96 -21.16
N SER A 659 13.13 28.39 -20.60
CA SER A 659 12.52 27.74 -19.44
C SER A 659 11.79 26.48 -19.86
N TYR A 660 12.09 25.35 -19.22
CA TYR A 660 11.34 24.11 -19.36
C TYR A 660 10.11 24.22 -18.44
N LYS A 661 8.92 24.01 -18.99
CA LYS A 661 7.66 24.18 -18.26
C LYS A 661 6.95 22.84 -18.13
N ILE A 662 7.61 21.85 -17.51
CA ILE A 662 7.11 20.49 -17.41
C ILE A 662 5.79 20.44 -16.65
N ALA A 663 5.78 20.91 -15.40
CA ALA A 663 4.56 20.90 -14.58
C ALA A 663 3.42 21.76 -15.18
N GLN A 664 3.76 22.89 -15.83
CA GLN A 664 2.75 23.71 -16.50
C GLN A 664 2.19 23.02 -17.76
N GLY A 665 3.01 22.26 -18.49
CA GLY A 665 2.59 21.50 -19.66
C GLY A 665 1.61 20.39 -19.29
N ILE A 666 1.94 19.60 -18.26
CA ILE A 666 1.05 18.59 -17.71
C ILE A 666 -0.27 19.22 -17.24
N ALA A 667 -0.19 20.35 -16.50
CA ALA A 667 -1.38 21.05 -16.04
C ALA A 667 -2.26 21.60 -17.17
N GLN A 668 -1.68 21.98 -18.31
CA GLN A 668 -2.44 22.40 -19.49
C GLN A 668 -3.19 21.22 -20.10
N ASP A 669 -2.48 20.09 -20.33
CA ASP A 669 -3.07 18.90 -20.92
C ASP A 669 -4.20 18.39 -20.01
N LEU A 670 -3.97 18.16 -18.72
CA LEU A 670 -4.98 17.63 -17.79
C LEU A 670 -6.28 18.47 -17.71
N VAL A 671 -6.15 19.82 -17.82
CA VAL A 671 -7.36 20.67 -17.81
C VAL A 671 -8.12 20.52 -19.12
N ASN A 672 -7.43 20.59 -20.26
CA ASN A 672 -8.10 20.49 -21.55
C ASN A 672 -8.72 19.11 -21.75
N ASP A 673 -8.00 18.02 -21.40
CA ASP A 673 -8.49 16.65 -21.51
C ASP A 673 -9.74 16.41 -20.64
N TYR A 674 -9.80 16.97 -19.42
CA TYR A 674 -10.98 16.85 -18.56
C TYR A 674 -12.23 17.46 -19.20
N PHE A 675 -12.12 18.66 -19.74
CA PHE A 675 -13.27 19.35 -20.34
C PHE A 675 -13.61 18.81 -21.73
N ASP A 676 -12.62 18.32 -22.50
CA ASP A 676 -12.87 17.64 -23.77
C ASP A 676 -13.64 16.33 -23.58
N LEU A 677 -13.30 15.55 -22.56
CA LEU A 677 -14.01 14.31 -22.22
C LEU A 677 -15.47 14.50 -21.83
N GLN A 678 -15.88 15.67 -21.34
CA GLN A 678 -17.29 15.92 -21.05
C GLN A 678 -18.15 15.93 -22.33
N GLU A 679 -17.54 16.26 -23.47
CA GLU A 679 -18.22 16.33 -24.77
C GLU A 679 -17.91 15.11 -25.66
N ASN A 680 -16.72 14.50 -25.52
CA ASN A 680 -16.18 13.55 -26.49
C ASN A 680 -15.63 12.27 -25.77
N ARG A 681 -16.50 11.49 -25.12
CA ARG A 681 -16.11 10.21 -24.51
C ARG A 681 -16.09 9.08 -25.51
N GLU A 682 -15.00 8.32 -25.52
CA GLU A 682 -14.83 7.08 -26.30
C GLU A 682 -14.86 5.83 -25.42
N GLY A 683 -14.60 5.97 -24.12
CA GLY A 683 -14.41 4.91 -23.15
C GLY A 683 -12.93 4.55 -22.93
N PRO A 684 -12.59 3.98 -21.75
CA PRO A 684 -11.23 3.61 -21.46
C PRO A 684 -10.77 2.40 -22.29
N LYS A 685 -9.48 2.37 -22.67
CA LYS A 685 -8.89 1.29 -23.47
C LYS A 685 -8.33 0.20 -22.58
N SER A 686 -8.89 -1.01 -22.64
CA SER A 686 -8.36 -2.18 -21.93
C SER A 686 -7.10 -2.75 -22.63
N VAL A 687 -6.33 -3.56 -21.91
CA VAL A 687 -5.14 -4.25 -22.46
C VAL A 687 -5.54 -5.11 -23.66
N ASP A 688 -6.64 -5.83 -23.58
CA ASP A 688 -7.13 -6.68 -24.66
C ASP A 688 -7.52 -5.88 -25.89
N SER A 689 -8.17 -4.71 -25.72
CA SER A 689 -8.53 -3.84 -26.86
C SER A 689 -7.31 -3.28 -27.58
N VAL A 690 -6.22 -3.03 -26.88
CA VAL A 690 -4.96 -2.54 -27.49
C VAL A 690 -4.25 -3.67 -28.25
N MET A 691 -4.27 -4.91 -27.73
CA MET A 691 -3.71 -6.06 -28.43
C MET A 691 -4.46 -6.37 -29.71
N ASP A 692 -5.79 -6.29 -29.70
CA ASP A 692 -6.62 -6.48 -30.91
C ASP A 692 -6.32 -5.42 -32.00
N GLU A 693 -6.03 -4.18 -31.62
CA GLU A 693 -5.63 -3.13 -32.56
C GLU A 693 -4.23 -3.42 -33.17
N VAL A 694 -3.27 -3.89 -32.36
CA VAL A 694 -1.91 -4.23 -32.85
C VAL A 694 -1.95 -5.41 -33.86
N ASP A 695 -2.71 -6.45 -33.54
CA ASP A 695 -2.86 -7.62 -34.40
C ASP A 695 -3.54 -7.27 -35.74
N LEU A 696 -4.40 -6.27 -35.79
CA LEU A 696 -5.00 -5.76 -37.03
C LEU A 696 -3.99 -5.02 -37.90
N PHE A 697 -3.02 -4.31 -37.34
CA PHE A 697 -1.96 -3.59 -38.07
C PHE A 697 -0.82 -4.49 -38.55
N GLU A 698 -0.58 -5.65 -37.87
CA GLU A 698 0.43 -6.62 -38.35
C GLU A 698 -0.08 -7.51 -39.49
N ASN A 699 -1.39 -7.55 -39.73
CA ASN A 699 -2.02 -8.34 -40.79
C ASN A 699 -2.41 -7.52 -42.07
N GLU A 700 -2.15 -6.21 -42.12
CA GLU A 700 -2.21 -5.36 -43.32
C GLU A 700 -0.79 -5.13 -43.91
#